data_699e7e9fce068557f9114b2a06d8f52c
#
_entry.id   699e7e9fce068557f9114b2a06d8f52c
#
_cell.length_a   1.000
_cell.length_b   1.000
_cell.length_c   1.000
_cell.angle_alpha   90.00
_cell.angle_beta   90.00
_cell.angle_gamma   90.00
#
_symmetry.space_group_name_H-M   'P 1'
#
loop_
_entity.id
_entity.type
_entity.pdbx_description
1 polymer ?
#
loop_
_entity_poly.entity_id
_entity_poly.type
_entity_poly.pdbx_seq_one_letter_code
_entity_poly.pdbx_strand_id
1 'polypeptide(L)'
;MEARLTEILQEKFQTGLEQATNEQVYYALLTLTKERIKEGPKNEGKRKLYYISAEFLIGKLLSNNLINLGIYDETAEVLKKHGKKLAEIEEVEPEPSLGNGGLGRLAACFLDSIATLGLPGDGIGLNYHMGLFKQVFTDHKQDEQKNPWIEKDSWLNDTGISFEVPFKDFSLRSHLYDIDVTGYEGGSNKLHLFDVETVNDAIVGNGINFDKNDIRENLTLFLYPDDSDKAGNLLRIYQQYFMVSNAAQYIIRECEEKGYDLRKLHEHVAIQINDTHPSMVIPELIRLLVQKQIDFNEAIEIVQKTCAYTNHTILAEALEKWPVDYLEQVAPQIVPIIRDLDARIKGRYKDPRVHIIDDQNRVHMAHMDIHYGYSVNGVAYLHTEILKNEELKPFYDIYPQKFNNKTNGITFRRWLLHCNHELTAWLDEKIGPDYRKDATKLEKLLDYVNDEETLKSLLVVKQKKKEDLAAYLKETQGLEINPNSIFDIQVKRLHEYKRQQMNALYVIYKYLEIKSGKKPETPITVIFGAKAAPAYIIAKDIIHLILCLQELIDNDPEVAPYLKVVMVENYNVTLAEKLIPSCDISEQISLASKEASGTGNMKFMLNGAVTMGTEDGANVEIHQFVGDENIYIFGESSEQVIEHYRKMDYNAVDYYINDEEIRRLVDFIISPELLRIGDKYLLLELHAELIRKDWFMTLLDVKDYIQKKEQAYADYEDRMAWAKKMVVNIAKAGYFSSDRTIAEYNKDIWHL
;
A
#
# COMPACT_ATOMS: atom_id res chain seq x y z
N MET A 1 -9.87 11.97 31.79
CA MET A 1 -9.91 12.45 30.41
C MET A 1 -10.71 13.75 30.23
N GLU A 2 -12.01 13.79 30.56
CA GLU A 2 -12.93 14.93 30.32
C GLU A 2 -12.39 16.26 30.89
N ALA A 3 -11.91 16.27 32.14
CA ALA A 3 -11.32 17.46 32.77
C ALA A 3 -10.14 18.02 31.96
N ARG A 4 -9.19 17.14 31.55
CA ARG A 4 -8.02 17.59 30.78
C ARG A 4 -8.39 18.09 29.37
N LEU A 5 -9.35 17.44 28.72
CA LEU A 5 -9.86 17.88 27.42
C LEU A 5 -10.49 19.29 27.52
N THR A 6 -11.28 19.54 28.59
CA THR A 6 -11.90 20.85 28.87
C THR A 6 -10.84 21.93 29.15
N GLU A 7 -9.80 21.59 29.92
CA GLU A 7 -8.66 22.49 30.16
C GLU A 7 -7.98 22.90 28.86
N ILE A 8 -7.64 21.92 27.99
CA ILE A 8 -6.97 22.17 26.71
C ILE A 8 -7.85 23.08 25.82
N LEU A 9 -9.16 22.82 25.76
CA LEU A 9 -10.10 23.68 25.01
C LEU A 9 -10.12 25.09 25.54
N GLN A 10 -10.09 25.24 26.86
CA GLN A 10 -10.06 26.56 27.50
C GLN A 10 -8.72 27.28 27.24
N GLU A 11 -7.59 26.55 27.35
CA GLU A 11 -6.25 27.12 27.12
C GLU A 11 -6.03 27.55 25.67
N LYS A 12 -6.44 26.74 24.70
CA LYS A 12 -6.19 26.98 23.27
C LYS A 12 -7.23 27.85 22.59
N PHE A 13 -8.50 27.69 22.97
CA PHE A 13 -9.61 28.25 22.21
C PHE A 13 -10.60 29.08 23.06
N GLN A 14 -10.39 29.18 24.36
CA GLN A 14 -11.23 29.89 25.30
C GLN A 14 -12.71 29.47 25.22
N THR A 15 -12.96 28.17 25.04
CA THR A 15 -14.30 27.59 24.89
C THR A 15 -14.46 26.31 25.71
N GLY A 16 -15.73 25.96 25.99
CA GLY A 16 -16.09 24.69 26.61
C GLY A 16 -16.40 23.62 25.55
N LEU A 17 -16.49 22.36 25.99
CA LEU A 17 -16.68 21.22 25.08
C LEU A 17 -18.00 21.28 24.29
N GLU A 18 -19.07 21.76 24.90
CA GLU A 18 -20.38 21.89 24.24
C GLU A 18 -20.40 22.92 23.11
N GLN A 19 -19.69 24.03 23.29
CA GLN A 19 -19.65 25.15 22.34
C GLN A 19 -18.55 25.02 21.30
N ALA A 20 -17.55 24.17 21.56
CA ALA A 20 -16.41 23.99 20.65
C ALA A 20 -16.85 23.42 19.29
N THR A 21 -16.22 23.90 18.23
CA THR A 21 -16.39 23.28 16.89
C THR A 21 -15.73 21.89 16.83
N ASN A 22 -16.10 21.07 15.88
CA ASN A 22 -15.45 19.77 15.66
C ASN A 22 -13.95 19.92 15.43
N GLU A 23 -13.53 20.97 14.71
CA GLU A 23 -12.13 21.29 14.50
C GLU A 23 -11.39 21.61 15.81
N GLN A 24 -11.96 22.45 16.68
CA GLN A 24 -11.37 22.76 17.98
C GLN A 24 -11.25 21.52 18.87
N VAL A 25 -12.28 20.67 18.86
CA VAL A 25 -12.26 19.39 19.60
C VAL A 25 -11.18 18.46 19.04
N TYR A 26 -11.03 18.39 17.71
CA TYR A 26 -9.97 17.60 17.09
C TYR A 26 -8.57 18.04 17.58
N TYR A 27 -8.24 19.32 17.52
CA TYR A 27 -6.94 19.81 17.99
C TYR A 27 -6.73 19.63 19.49
N ALA A 28 -7.78 19.71 20.28
CA ALA A 28 -7.69 19.42 21.71
C ALA A 28 -7.43 17.92 21.95
N LEU A 29 -8.10 17.03 21.24
CA LEU A 29 -7.86 15.59 21.30
C LEU A 29 -6.46 15.21 20.78
N LEU A 30 -5.98 15.84 19.71
CA LEU A 30 -4.61 15.70 19.22
C LEU A 30 -3.60 16.00 20.33
N THR A 31 -3.78 17.13 21.00
CA THR A 31 -2.90 17.56 22.10
C THR A 31 -2.94 16.55 23.26
N LEU A 32 -4.14 16.20 23.71
CA LEU A 32 -4.34 15.20 24.79
C LEU A 32 -3.68 13.87 24.46
N THR A 33 -3.87 13.41 23.23
CA THR A 33 -3.33 12.12 22.79
C THR A 33 -1.81 12.14 22.77
N LYS A 34 -1.19 13.22 22.26
CA LYS A 34 0.28 13.40 22.29
C LYS A 34 0.83 13.43 23.73
N GLU A 35 0.12 14.09 24.66
CA GLU A 35 0.50 14.06 26.08
C GLU A 35 0.48 12.64 26.64
N ARG A 36 -0.56 11.87 26.39
CA ARG A 36 -0.69 10.47 26.82
C ARG A 36 0.41 9.57 26.27
N ILE A 37 0.74 9.72 24.98
CA ILE A 37 1.82 8.97 24.35
C ILE A 37 3.17 9.30 24.99
N LYS A 38 3.41 10.57 25.28
CA LYS A 38 4.65 11.04 25.90
C LYS A 38 4.86 10.45 27.30
N GLU A 39 3.78 10.35 28.07
CA GLU A 39 3.78 9.77 29.42
C GLU A 39 3.86 8.23 29.42
N GLY A 40 3.49 7.60 28.33
CA GLY A 40 3.45 6.15 28.20
C GLY A 40 4.83 5.49 28.06
N PRO A 41 4.87 4.15 28.15
CA PRO A 41 6.12 3.40 28.02
C PRO A 41 6.70 3.49 26.60
N LYS A 42 8.03 3.40 26.51
CA LYS A 42 8.78 3.31 25.25
C LYS A 42 9.33 1.90 25.10
N ASN A 43 9.34 1.40 23.87
CA ASN A 43 9.96 0.09 23.62
C ASN A 43 11.49 0.24 23.56
N GLU A 44 12.18 -0.52 24.38
CA GLU A 44 13.63 -0.50 24.49
C GLU A 44 14.20 -1.91 24.42
N GLY A 45 15.44 -2.04 23.93
CA GLY A 45 16.15 -3.30 23.85
C GLY A 45 17.62 -3.11 23.53
N LYS A 46 18.38 -4.21 23.58
CA LYS A 46 19.82 -4.20 23.27
C LYS A 46 20.10 -4.00 21.78
N ARG A 47 19.21 -4.48 20.93
CA ARG A 47 19.25 -4.33 19.48
C ARG A 47 18.02 -3.57 19.02
N LYS A 48 18.17 -2.66 18.07
CA LYS A 48 17.09 -1.84 17.54
C LYS A 48 16.99 -1.99 16.03
N LEU A 49 15.77 -2.09 15.54
CA LEU A 49 15.44 -2.08 14.12
C LEU A 49 15.30 -0.65 13.62
N TYR A 50 15.83 -0.39 12.42
CA TYR A 50 15.53 0.79 11.60
C TYR A 50 14.96 0.31 10.28
N TYR A 51 13.66 0.56 10.09
CA TYR A 51 12.91 0.18 8.90
C TYR A 51 12.89 1.36 7.93
N ILE A 52 13.72 1.30 6.87
CA ILE A 52 13.89 2.40 5.94
C ILE A 52 13.00 2.16 4.72
N SER A 53 12.10 3.10 4.45
CA SER A 53 11.15 3.00 3.35
C SER A 53 10.93 4.36 2.69
N ALA A 54 10.78 4.37 1.36
CA ALA A 54 10.45 5.58 0.61
C ALA A 54 9.08 6.13 0.96
N GLU A 55 8.17 5.28 1.44
CA GLU A 55 6.80 5.66 1.74
C GLU A 55 6.25 4.99 2.99
N PHE A 56 5.40 5.74 3.70
CA PHE A 56 4.63 5.29 4.85
C PHE A 56 3.19 5.80 4.74
N LEU A 57 2.29 4.98 4.25
CA LEU A 57 0.89 5.35 4.08
C LEU A 57 0.14 5.14 5.40
N ILE A 58 0.40 6.02 6.36
CA ILE A 58 -0.05 5.89 7.75
C ILE A 58 -1.54 6.12 7.96
N GLY A 59 -2.20 6.87 7.08
CA GLY A 59 -3.60 7.25 7.26
C GLY A 59 -3.81 8.24 8.41
N LYS A 60 -5.05 8.52 8.76
CA LYS A 60 -5.40 9.33 9.92
C LYS A 60 -5.01 8.60 11.20
N LEU A 61 -4.54 9.35 12.21
CA LEU A 61 -3.93 8.77 13.40
C LEU A 61 -4.75 8.91 14.68
N LEU A 62 -5.71 9.83 14.76
CA LEU A 62 -6.45 10.07 16.00
C LEU A 62 -7.07 8.80 16.57
N SER A 63 -7.96 8.17 15.83
CA SER A 63 -8.66 6.97 16.32
C SER A 63 -7.74 5.78 16.46
N ASN A 64 -6.77 5.63 15.58
CA ASN A 64 -5.76 4.59 15.71
C ASN A 64 -5.02 4.70 17.06
N ASN A 65 -4.59 5.90 17.41
CA ASN A 65 -3.92 6.16 18.69
C ASN A 65 -4.85 5.99 19.89
N LEU A 66 -6.10 6.45 19.80
CA LEU A 66 -7.09 6.27 20.88
C LEU A 66 -7.36 4.78 21.14
N ILE A 67 -7.46 3.96 20.09
CA ILE A 67 -7.62 2.51 20.19
C ILE A 67 -6.39 1.89 20.84
N ASN A 68 -5.20 2.21 20.37
CA ASN A 68 -3.95 1.63 20.87
C ASN A 68 -3.69 2.02 22.33
N LEU A 69 -4.07 3.23 22.73
CA LEU A 69 -3.98 3.70 24.13
C LEU A 69 -5.10 3.16 25.02
N GLY A 70 -6.08 2.45 24.48
CA GLY A 70 -7.21 1.91 25.23
C GLY A 70 -8.21 2.96 25.73
N ILE A 71 -8.24 4.14 25.12
CA ILE A 71 -9.10 5.27 25.54
C ILE A 71 -10.14 5.68 24.49
N TYR A 72 -10.33 4.87 23.45
CA TYR A 72 -11.27 5.18 22.37
C TYR A 72 -12.72 5.27 22.89
N ASP A 73 -13.18 4.25 23.61
CA ASP A 73 -14.56 4.18 24.11
C ASP A 73 -14.83 5.27 25.15
N GLU A 74 -13.90 5.53 26.06
CA GLU A 74 -14.01 6.64 27.02
C GLU A 74 -14.14 7.99 26.31
N THR A 75 -13.34 8.19 25.25
CA THR A 75 -13.40 9.42 24.44
C THR A 75 -14.75 9.58 23.76
N ALA A 76 -15.24 8.51 23.12
CA ALA A 76 -16.53 8.51 22.45
C ALA A 76 -17.69 8.83 23.41
N GLU A 77 -17.67 8.24 24.63
CA GLU A 77 -18.71 8.48 25.64
C GLU A 77 -18.66 9.90 26.20
N VAL A 78 -17.47 10.46 26.45
CA VAL A 78 -17.32 11.87 26.88
C VAL A 78 -17.88 12.80 25.80
N LEU A 79 -17.52 12.60 24.55
CA LEU A 79 -18.03 13.44 23.46
C LEU A 79 -19.54 13.33 23.31
N LYS A 80 -20.11 12.15 23.42
CA LYS A 80 -21.55 11.91 23.34
C LYS A 80 -22.34 12.65 24.44
N LYS A 81 -21.83 12.70 25.66
CA LYS A 81 -22.44 13.45 26.78
C LYS A 81 -22.58 14.95 26.45
N HIS A 82 -21.67 15.48 25.63
CA HIS A 82 -21.66 16.88 25.20
C HIS A 82 -22.24 17.09 23.80
N GLY A 83 -23.02 16.11 23.28
CA GLY A 83 -23.71 16.22 21.99
C GLY A 83 -22.80 16.14 20.76
N LYS A 84 -21.60 15.55 20.90
CA LYS A 84 -20.62 15.42 19.82
C LYS A 84 -20.44 13.95 19.43
N LYS A 85 -19.99 13.74 18.19
CA LYS A 85 -19.69 12.40 17.68
C LYS A 85 -18.23 12.32 17.27
N LEU A 86 -17.51 11.31 17.78
CA LEU A 86 -16.10 11.10 17.46
C LEU A 86 -15.91 10.91 15.94
N ALA A 87 -16.80 10.17 15.26
CA ALA A 87 -16.74 9.96 13.82
C ALA A 87 -16.75 11.27 13.00
N GLU A 88 -17.52 12.30 13.45
CA GLU A 88 -17.55 13.61 12.79
C GLU A 88 -16.27 14.42 13.07
N ILE A 89 -15.68 14.23 14.23
CA ILE A 89 -14.43 14.91 14.63
C ILE A 89 -13.24 14.30 13.88
N GLU A 90 -13.22 12.97 13.67
CA GLU A 90 -12.19 12.29 12.88
C GLU A 90 -12.12 12.78 11.43
N GLU A 91 -13.25 13.19 10.84
CA GLU A 91 -13.29 13.70 9.47
C GLU A 91 -12.50 15.02 9.30
N VAL A 92 -12.29 15.77 10.37
CA VAL A 92 -11.50 17.03 10.36
C VAL A 92 -10.02 16.77 10.12
N GLU A 93 -9.50 15.62 10.56
CA GLU A 93 -8.08 15.30 10.45
C GLU A 93 -7.63 15.21 8.98
N PRO A 94 -6.58 15.96 8.55
CA PRO A 94 -6.01 15.79 7.24
C PRO A 94 -5.27 14.45 7.15
N GLU A 95 -5.55 13.66 6.12
CA GLU A 95 -4.82 12.41 5.91
C GLU A 95 -3.40 12.71 5.42
N PRO A 96 -2.35 12.22 6.11
CA PRO A 96 -0.98 12.39 5.65
C PRO A 96 -0.75 11.73 4.28
N SER A 97 -0.16 12.47 3.34
CA SER A 97 0.09 12.00 1.97
C SER A 97 1.50 11.44 1.79
N LEU A 98 1.95 10.59 2.73
CA LEU A 98 3.31 10.05 2.81
C LEU A 98 3.50 8.71 2.10
N GLY A 99 2.52 8.27 1.33
CA GLY A 99 2.56 7.00 0.63
C GLY A 99 1.60 6.92 -0.54
N ASN A 100 1.79 5.92 -1.39
CA ASN A 100 1.00 5.72 -2.61
C ASN A 100 0.05 4.51 -2.52
N GLY A 101 0.55 3.36 -2.06
CA GLY A 101 -0.21 2.14 -2.17
C GLY A 101 0.27 1.04 -1.23
N GLY A 102 0.33 -0.20 -1.74
CA GLY A 102 0.61 -1.40 -0.96
C GLY A 102 1.89 -1.35 -0.15
N LEU A 103 2.99 -0.88 -0.74
CA LEU A 103 4.29 -0.76 -0.07
C LEU A 103 4.22 0.15 1.17
N GLY A 104 3.64 1.34 1.00
CA GLY A 104 3.54 2.33 2.08
C GLY A 104 2.56 1.91 3.16
N ARG A 105 1.42 1.31 2.80
CA ARG A 105 0.46 0.82 3.80
C ARG A 105 1.01 -0.37 4.56
N LEU A 106 1.76 -1.26 3.90
CA LEU A 106 2.45 -2.36 4.56
C LEU A 106 3.45 -1.85 5.60
N ALA A 107 4.28 -0.88 5.23
CA ALA A 107 5.24 -0.24 6.14
C ALA A 107 4.53 0.31 7.39
N ALA A 108 3.39 0.97 7.21
CA ALA A 108 2.58 1.48 8.32
C ALA A 108 2.00 0.36 9.21
N CYS A 109 1.51 -0.74 8.63
CA CYS A 109 1.06 -1.91 9.37
C CYS A 109 2.20 -2.54 10.19
N PHE A 110 3.39 -2.61 9.59
CA PHE A 110 4.56 -3.16 10.27
C PHE A 110 5.01 -2.30 11.46
N LEU A 111 5.01 -0.97 11.32
CA LEU A 111 5.31 -0.09 12.45
C LEU A 111 4.32 -0.29 13.60
N ASP A 112 3.03 -0.38 13.31
CA ASP A 112 2.00 -0.67 14.31
C ASP A 112 2.24 -2.00 15.03
N SER A 113 2.56 -3.05 14.29
CA SER A 113 2.83 -4.38 14.86
C SER A 113 4.16 -4.44 15.63
N ILE A 114 5.21 -3.77 15.15
CA ILE A 114 6.49 -3.67 15.87
C ILE A 114 6.26 -3.04 17.24
N ALA A 115 5.51 -1.94 17.30
CA ALA A 115 5.18 -1.28 18.56
C ALA A 115 4.28 -2.15 19.45
N THR A 116 3.27 -2.80 18.87
CA THR A 116 2.33 -3.67 19.58
C THR A 116 3.02 -4.87 20.23
N LEU A 117 4.01 -5.45 19.57
CA LEU A 117 4.78 -6.59 20.10
C LEU A 117 5.88 -6.17 21.09
N GLY A 118 5.97 -4.88 21.42
CA GLY A 118 6.96 -4.37 22.36
C GLY A 118 8.39 -4.38 21.82
N LEU A 119 8.57 -4.44 20.51
CA LEU A 119 9.88 -4.50 19.87
C LEU A 119 10.45 -3.09 19.67
N PRO A 120 11.75 -2.87 19.94
CA PRO A 120 12.41 -1.60 19.67
C PRO A 120 12.69 -1.46 18.17
N GLY A 121 11.88 -0.68 17.47
CA GLY A 121 12.02 -0.51 16.04
C GLY A 121 11.35 0.76 15.53
N ASP A 122 12.12 1.58 14.82
CA ASP A 122 11.67 2.83 14.25
C ASP A 122 11.60 2.75 12.71
N GLY A 123 10.67 3.51 12.14
CA GLY A 123 10.65 3.79 10.70
C GLY A 123 11.52 5.00 10.36
N ILE A 124 12.08 5.03 9.16
CA ILE A 124 12.79 6.19 8.62
C ILE A 124 12.34 6.44 7.17
N GLY A 125 11.95 7.68 6.88
CA GLY A 125 11.54 8.13 5.57
C GLY A 125 11.72 9.64 5.40
N LEU A 126 11.06 10.20 4.38
CA LEU A 126 11.06 11.64 4.09
C LEU A 126 9.73 12.29 4.45
N ASN A 127 9.80 13.56 4.86
CA ASN A 127 8.63 14.38 5.18
C ASN A 127 8.12 15.10 3.94
N TYR A 128 7.44 14.39 3.05
CA TYR A 128 6.87 14.98 1.84
C TYR A 128 5.75 15.97 2.19
N HIS A 129 5.85 17.20 1.69
CA HIS A 129 4.86 18.25 1.95
C HIS A 129 3.57 18.04 1.17
N MET A 130 3.68 17.59 -0.08
CA MET A 130 2.56 17.30 -0.98
C MET A 130 2.33 15.79 -1.14
N GLY A 131 3.35 14.98 -0.88
CA GLY A 131 3.33 13.53 -0.96
C GLY A 131 2.85 12.99 -2.30
N LEU A 132 1.88 12.08 -2.29
CA LEU A 132 1.17 11.67 -3.50
C LEU A 132 0.08 12.70 -3.80
N PHE A 133 -0.10 13.03 -5.09
CA PHE A 133 -1.08 13.99 -5.56
C PHE A 133 -2.52 13.65 -5.13
N LYS A 134 -3.36 14.68 -5.06
CA LYS A 134 -4.81 14.52 -4.96
C LYS A 134 -5.38 14.31 -6.36
N GLN A 135 -6.14 13.25 -6.55
CA GLN A 135 -6.84 12.97 -7.79
C GLN A 135 -8.18 13.71 -7.83
N VAL A 136 -8.45 14.38 -8.93
CA VAL A 136 -9.78 14.90 -9.27
C VAL A 136 -10.15 14.44 -10.68
N PHE A 137 -11.45 14.34 -10.95
CA PHE A 137 -11.95 13.98 -12.27
C PHE A 137 -12.53 15.22 -12.98
N THR A 138 -12.03 15.49 -14.19
CA THR A 138 -12.52 16.56 -15.06
C THR A 138 -12.69 15.99 -16.47
N ASP A 139 -13.87 16.17 -17.06
CA ASP A 139 -14.17 15.66 -18.40
C ASP A 139 -13.83 14.17 -18.58
N HIS A 140 -14.22 13.33 -17.61
CA HIS A 140 -13.96 11.89 -17.57
C HIS A 140 -12.45 11.54 -17.54
N LYS A 141 -11.60 12.42 -17.05
CA LYS A 141 -10.14 12.22 -16.98
C LYS A 141 -9.63 12.44 -15.58
N GLN A 142 -8.53 11.76 -15.25
CA GLN A 142 -7.77 12.04 -14.04
C GLN A 142 -6.96 13.32 -14.23
N ASP A 143 -7.17 14.27 -13.34
CA ASP A 143 -6.27 15.41 -13.11
C ASP A 143 -5.57 15.26 -11.76
N GLU A 144 -4.35 15.77 -11.66
CA GLU A 144 -3.55 15.74 -10.45
C GLU A 144 -3.45 17.12 -9.83
N GLN A 145 -3.70 17.19 -8.54
CA GLN A 145 -3.63 18.43 -7.75
C GLN A 145 -2.69 18.28 -6.55
N LYS A 146 -2.31 19.41 -5.98
CA LYS A 146 -1.56 19.47 -4.72
C LYS A 146 -2.33 18.76 -3.61
N ASN A 147 -1.58 18.10 -2.71
CA ASN A 147 -2.17 17.37 -1.58
C ASN A 147 -1.46 17.71 -0.27
N PRO A 148 -1.46 18.98 0.16
CA PRO A 148 -0.84 19.39 1.41
C PRO A 148 -1.60 18.76 2.60
N TRP A 149 -0.86 18.37 3.63
CA TRP A 149 -1.43 17.72 4.83
C TRP A 149 -0.85 18.27 6.13
N ILE A 150 0.26 19.03 6.08
CA ILE A 150 0.97 19.53 7.25
C ILE A 150 0.26 20.80 7.75
N GLU A 151 -0.28 20.71 8.95
CA GLU A 151 -0.93 21.82 9.65
C GLU A 151 -0.03 22.35 10.76
N LYS A 152 -0.35 23.54 11.28
CA LYS A 152 0.40 24.17 12.37
C LYS A 152 0.50 23.26 13.61
N ASP A 153 -0.62 22.68 14.01
CA ASP A 153 -0.70 21.65 15.02
C ASP A 153 -0.92 20.30 14.29
N SER A 154 0.03 19.39 14.37
CA SER A 154 -0.02 18.10 13.67
C SER A 154 0.58 17.00 14.54
N TRP A 155 0.58 15.76 14.02
CA TRP A 155 1.26 14.64 14.68
C TRP A 155 2.78 14.73 14.63
N LEU A 156 3.35 15.63 13.80
CA LEU A 156 4.78 15.86 13.73
C LEU A 156 5.31 16.51 15.03
N ASN A 157 6.41 15.97 15.53
CA ASN A 157 7.15 16.54 16.66
C ASN A 157 8.49 17.03 16.13
N ASP A 158 8.80 18.30 16.31
CA ASP A 158 10.10 18.87 15.97
C ASP A 158 11.15 18.35 16.96
N THR A 159 12.21 17.72 16.45
CA THR A 159 13.27 17.13 17.27
C THR A 159 14.45 18.08 17.48
N GLY A 160 14.58 19.11 16.70
CA GLY A 160 15.77 19.98 16.66
C GLY A 160 17.02 19.29 16.08
N ILE A 161 16.91 18.06 15.58
CA ILE A 161 18.04 17.30 14.99
C ILE A 161 18.16 17.65 13.53
N SER A 162 19.39 17.93 13.08
CA SER A 162 19.74 18.27 11.71
C SER A 162 21.02 17.57 11.30
N PHE A 163 21.13 17.26 10.00
CA PHE A 163 22.36 16.74 9.40
C PHE A 163 22.65 17.46 8.10
N GLU A 164 23.96 17.55 7.75
CA GLU A 164 24.39 17.97 6.42
C GLU A 164 24.50 16.75 5.52
N VAL A 165 23.85 16.81 4.36
CA VAL A 165 23.94 15.79 3.33
C VAL A 165 24.70 16.36 2.14
N PRO A 166 25.91 15.84 1.83
CA PRO A 166 26.71 16.30 0.72
C PRO A 166 26.22 15.73 -0.61
N PHE A 167 26.09 16.59 -1.60
CA PHE A 167 25.92 16.25 -3.00
C PHE A 167 27.15 16.72 -3.80
N LYS A 168 27.18 16.49 -5.11
CA LYS A 168 28.35 16.81 -5.92
C LYS A 168 28.78 18.28 -5.80
N ASP A 169 27.85 19.20 -6.00
CA ASP A 169 28.15 20.64 -6.12
C ASP A 169 27.62 21.48 -4.96
N PHE A 170 26.92 20.85 -4.00
CA PHE A 170 26.30 21.52 -2.86
C PHE A 170 26.03 20.54 -1.73
N SER A 171 25.72 21.08 -0.56
CA SER A 171 25.16 20.31 0.55
C SER A 171 23.79 20.84 0.91
N LEU A 172 22.94 19.97 1.43
CA LEU A 172 21.62 20.35 1.96
C LEU A 172 21.53 19.96 3.44
N ARG A 173 20.98 20.87 4.21
CA ARG A 173 20.72 20.63 5.61
C ARG A 173 19.33 20.01 5.78
N SER A 174 19.26 18.92 6.51
CA SER A 174 18.02 18.29 6.89
C SER A 174 17.51 18.78 8.23
N HIS A 175 16.21 18.58 8.45
CA HIS A 175 15.56 18.75 9.74
C HIS A 175 14.70 17.52 10.02
N LEU A 176 14.81 16.97 11.24
CA LEU A 176 14.10 15.75 11.61
C LEU A 176 12.82 16.06 12.36
N TYR A 177 11.70 15.52 11.86
CA TYR A 177 10.41 15.44 12.54
C TYR A 177 10.09 14.00 12.86
N ASP A 178 9.57 13.76 14.07
CA ASP A 178 9.11 12.44 14.48
C ASP A 178 7.59 12.39 14.53
N ILE A 179 7.02 11.24 14.16
CA ILE A 179 5.66 10.85 14.50
C ILE A 179 5.74 9.69 15.49
N ASP A 180 5.04 9.79 16.61
CA ASP A 180 4.94 8.70 17.56
C ASP A 180 4.11 7.55 16.98
N VAL A 181 4.61 6.31 17.11
CA VAL A 181 3.95 5.08 16.70
C VAL A 181 3.52 4.32 17.95
N THR A 182 2.22 4.26 18.20
CA THR A 182 1.65 3.57 19.35
C THR A 182 1.50 2.08 19.12
N GLY A 183 1.72 1.28 20.16
CA GLY A 183 1.37 -0.13 20.20
C GLY A 183 0.03 -0.36 20.90
N TYR A 184 -0.70 -1.40 20.51
CA TYR A 184 -1.97 -1.76 21.11
C TYR A 184 -1.77 -2.21 22.56
N GLU A 185 -2.26 -1.42 23.50
CA GLU A 185 -2.06 -1.62 24.96
C GLU A 185 -0.58 -1.84 25.34
N GLY A 186 0.34 -1.20 24.62
CA GLY A 186 1.76 -1.40 24.73
C GLY A 186 2.57 -0.12 24.71
N GLY A 187 3.88 -0.27 24.45
CA GLY A 187 4.81 0.84 24.33
C GLY A 187 4.70 1.55 22.98
N SER A 188 5.55 2.54 22.79
CA SER A 188 5.62 3.30 21.54
C SER A 188 7.02 3.30 20.95
N ASN A 189 7.07 3.47 19.64
CA ASN A 189 8.25 3.72 18.82
C ASN A 189 8.08 5.03 18.04
N LYS A 190 8.92 5.28 17.06
CA LYS A 190 8.89 6.50 16.25
C LYS A 190 8.95 6.21 14.76
N LEU A 191 8.36 7.11 14.00
CA LEU A 191 8.60 7.28 12.57
C LEU A 191 9.40 8.57 12.39
N HIS A 192 10.64 8.44 11.95
CA HIS A 192 11.55 9.55 11.67
C HIS A 192 11.36 10.02 10.24
N LEU A 193 10.97 11.28 10.07
CA LEU A 193 10.73 11.89 8.78
C LEU A 193 11.70 13.08 8.58
N PHE A 194 12.62 12.91 7.64
CA PHE A 194 13.58 13.94 7.30
C PHE A 194 13.03 14.90 6.24
N ASP A 195 13.15 16.18 6.49
CA ASP A 195 12.79 17.26 5.60
C ASP A 195 14.03 18.03 5.18
N VAL A 196 14.02 18.69 4.03
CA VAL A 196 15.05 19.65 3.67
C VAL A 196 14.67 21.04 4.19
N GLU A 197 15.60 21.72 4.88
CA GLU A 197 15.31 23.02 5.49
C GLU A 197 14.88 24.11 4.49
N THR A 198 15.31 23.98 3.25
CA THR A 198 15.06 24.97 2.17
C THR A 198 13.83 24.67 1.34
N VAL A 199 13.00 23.69 1.72
CA VAL A 199 11.78 23.34 0.98
C VAL A 199 10.86 24.54 0.81
N ASN A 200 10.27 24.66 -0.39
CA ASN A 200 9.40 25.78 -0.72
C ASN A 200 8.15 25.30 -1.46
N ASP A 201 7.04 25.22 -0.76
CA ASP A 201 5.75 24.78 -1.31
C ASP A 201 5.23 25.72 -2.40
N ALA A 202 5.65 26.99 -2.38
CA ALA A 202 5.19 28.02 -3.31
C ALA A 202 5.69 27.83 -4.75
N ILE A 203 6.73 27.01 -4.99
CA ILE A 203 7.23 26.74 -6.33
C ILE A 203 6.32 25.82 -7.16
N VAL A 204 5.38 25.13 -6.50
CA VAL A 204 4.42 24.25 -7.19
C VAL A 204 3.37 25.12 -7.90
N GLY A 205 3.36 25.04 -9.23
CA GLY A 205 2.41 25.75 -10.07
C GLY A 205 1.03 25.10 -10.13
N ASN A 206 0.36 25.27 -11.25
CA ASN A 206 -0.93 24.62 -11.50
C ASN A 206 -0.77 23.07 -11.50
N GLY A 207 -1.71 22.38 -10.88
CA GLY A 207 -1.62 20.94 -10.71
C GLY A 207 -0.45 20.56 -9.80
N ILE A 208 0.50 19.79 -10.34
CA ILE A 208 1.68 19.30 -9.61
C ILE A 208 3.01 19.69 -10.29
N ASN A 209 2.97 20.70 -11.16
CA ASN A 209 4.13 21.11 -11.94
C ASN A 209 5.11 21.99 -11.13
N PHE A 210 6.40 21.72 -11.26
CA PHE A 210 7.47 22.49 -10.63
C PHE A 210 8.79 22.27 -11.41
N ASP A 211 9.80 23.13 -11.17
CA ASP A 211 11.14 22.93 -11.73
C ASP A 211 11.87 21.80 -11.02
N LYS A 212 12.04 20.67 -11.72
CA LYS A 212 12.70 19.47 -11.18
C LYS A 212 14.20 19.67 -10.93
N ASN A 213 14.81 20.72 -11.45
CA ASN A 213 16.25 20.99 -11.27
C ASN A 213 16.54 21.76 -9.97
N ASP A 214 15.56 22.39 -9.38
CA ASP A 214 15.72 23.15 -8.14
C ASP A 214 15.61 22.25 -6.90
N ILE A 215 16.62 21.39 -6.73
CA ILE A 215 16.67 20.40 -5.66
C ILE A 215 16.58 21.02 -4.27
N ARG A 216 17.15 22.23 -4.07
CA ARG A 216 17.12 22.92 -2.77
C ARG A 216 15.69 23.18 -2.29
N GLU A 217 14.79 23.49 -3.21
CA GLU A 217 13.41 23.84 -2.90
C GLU A 217 12.40 22.70 -3.11
N ASN A 218 12.74 21.70 -3.95
CA ASN A 218 11.76 20.67 -4.35
C ASN A 218 11.95 19.31 -3.72
N LEU A 219 13.06 19.03 -3.03
CA LEU A 219 13.48 17.67 -2.66
C LEU A 219 12.42 16.90 -1.88
N THR A 220 11.74 17.53 -0.94
CA THR A 220 10.73 16.92 -0.07
C THR A 220 9.29 17.38 -0.37
N LEU A 221 9.01 17.79 -1.61
CA LEU A 221 7.64 18.15 -2.02
C LEU A 221 6.81 16.92 -2.35
N PHE A 222 7.20 16.14 -3.36
CA PHE A 222 6.41 15.02 -3.87
C PHE A 222 7.10 13.67 -3.70
N LEU A 223 6.33 12.68 -3.31
CA LEU A 223 6.67 11.26 -3.44
C LEU A 223 6.49 10.86 -4.91
N TYR A 224 7.45 10.14 -5.47
CA TYR A 224 7.45 9.67 -6.87
C TYR A 224 7.17 10.79 -7.88
N PRO A 225 8.05 11.81 -7.96
CA PRO A 225 7.92 12.84 -8.98
C PRO A 225 7.98 12.22 -10.37
N ASP A 226 7.41 12.92 -11.37
CA ASP A 226 7.46 12.48 -12.76
C ASP A 226 8.91 12.26 -13.21
N ASP A 227 9.23 11.03 -13.59
CA ASP A 227 10.53 10.55 -14.01
C ASP A 227 10.60 10.19 -15.50
N SER A 228 9.72 10.77 -16.29
CA SER A 228 9.69 10.61 -17.75
C SER A 228 10.90 11.25 -18.44
N ASP A 229 11.63 12.11 -17.75
CA ASP A 229 12.83 12.79 -18.23
C ASP A 229 14.05 12.59 -17.30
N LYS A 230 15.22 13.03 -17.74
CA LYS A 230 16.46 12.95 -16.97
C LYS A 230 16.37 13.72 -15.65
N ALA A 231 15.77 14.88 -15.64
CA ALA A 231 15.66 15.72 -14.44
C ALA A 231 14.83 15.01 -13.36
N GLY A 232 13.74 14.35 -13.74
CA GLY A 232 12.93 13.55 -12.84
C GLY A 232 13.66 12.31 -12.31
N ASN A 233 14.41 11.62 -13.16
CA ASN A 233 15.25 10.50 -12.73
C ASN A 233 16.32 10.94 -11.71
N LEU A 234 16.99 12.04 -11.97
CA LEU A 234 17.98 12.61 -11.05
C LEU A 234 17.31 13.01 -9.71
N LEU A 235 16.14 13.64 -9.76
CA LEU A 235 15.39 14.00 -8.55
C LEU A 235 15.08 12.78 -7.68
N ARG A 236 14.69 11.66 -8.28
CA ARG A 236 14.48 10.40 -7.53
C ARG A 236 15.76 9.94 -6.84
N ILE A 237 16.91 10.02 -7.52
CA ILE A 237 18.19 9.66 -6.92
C ILE A 237 18.55 10.62 -5.78
N TYR A 238 18.33 11.92 -5.95
CA TYR A 238 18.52 12.91 -4.88
C TYR A 238 17.67 12.58 -3.64
N GLN A 239 16.42 12.24 -3.83
CA GLN A 239 15.53 11.85 -2.73
C GLN A 239 16.02 10.58 -2.02
N GLN A 240 16.39 9.55 -2.76
CA GLN A 240 16.87 8.29 -2.19
C GLN A 240 18.19 8.49 -1.43
N TYR A 241 19.14 9.22 -1.99
CA TYR A 241 20.40 9.50 -1.31
C TYR A 241 20.21 10.37 -0.06
N PHE A 242 19.39 11.41 -0.14
CA PHE A 242 19.05 12.25 1.01
C PHE A 242 18.44 11.41 2.15
N MET A 243 17.51 10.52 1.82
CA MET A 243 16.88 9.63 2.80
C MET A 243 17.91 8.72 3.48
N VAL A 244 18.74 8.03 2.72
CA VAL A 244 19.67 7.04 3.30
C VAL A 244 20.85 7.67 4.02
N SER A 245 21.32 8.83 3.56
CA SER A 245 22.39 9.56 4.26
C SER A 245 21.92 10.07 5.61
N ASN A 246 20.73 10.64 5.69
CA ASN A 246 20.14 11.04 6.96
C ASN A 246 19.90 9.83 7.88
N ALA A 247 19.40 8.72 7.33
CA ALA A 247 19.18 7.49 8.11
C ALA A 247 20.48 6.97 8.71
N ALA A 248 21.52 6.83 7.90
CA ALA A 248 22.83 6.34 8.35
C ALA A 248 23.47 7.26 9.39
N GLN A 249 23.41 8.59 9.19
CA GLN A 249 23.92 9.56 10.15
C GLN A 249 23.15 9.51 11.47
N TYR A 250 21.83 9.37 11.41
CA TYR A 250 20.99 9.25 12.61
C TYR A 250 21.31 7.97 13.40
N ILE A 251 21.43 6.83 12.72
CA ILE A 251 21.76 5.54 13.36
C ILE A 251 23.12 5.61 14.06
N ILE A 252 24.13 6.14 13.38
CA ILE A 252 25.48 6.30 13.97
C ILE A 252 25.41 7.20 15.21
N ARG A 253 24.72 8.35 15.10
CA ARG A 253 24.54 9.27 16.24
C ARG A 253 23.90 8.58 17.43
N GLU A 254 22.78 7.87 17.25
CA GLU A 254 22.14 7.14 18.36
C GLU A 254 23.08 6.11 19.00
N CYS A 255 23.86 5.39 18.19
CA CYS A 255 24.84 4.44 18.70
C CYS A 255 25.95 5.11 19.52
N GLU A 256 26.46 6.23 19.03
CA GLU A 256 27.50 7.01 19.75
C GLU A 256 26.96 7.60 21.07
N GLU A 257 25.73 8.12 21.08
CA GLU A 257 25.07 8.62 22.29
C GLU A 257 24.87 7.55 23.34
N LYS A 258 24.66 6.29 22.92
CA LYS A 258 24.55 5.12 23.78
C LYS A 258 25.91 4.52 24.16
N GLY A 259 27.01 5.03 23.62
CA GLY A 259 28.35 4.54 23.87
C GLY A 259 28.67 3.18 23.22
N TYR A 260 27.96 2.82 22.15
CA TYR A 260 28.21 1.56 21.45
C TYR A 260 29.45 1.65 20.56
N ASP A 261 30.22 0.54 20.53
CA ASP A 261 31.33 0.39 19.58
C ASP A 261 30.78 0.16 18.17
N LEU A 262 31.05 1.10 17.26
CA LEU A 262 30.59 1.01 15.85
C LEU A 262 31.15 -0.23 15.12
N ARG A 263 32.27 -0.81 15.57
CA ARG A 263 32.79 -2.09 15.02
C ARG A 263 31.84 -3.26 15.31
N LYS A 264 30.98 -3.10 16.31
CA LYS A 264 29.97 -4.06 16.71
C LYS A 264 28.56 -3.60 16.37
N LEU A 265 28.42 -2.71 15.38
CA LEU A 265 27.13 -2.12 14.98
C LEU A 265 26.03 -3.18 14.82
N HIS A 266 26.35 -4.29 14.15
CA HIS A 266 25.43 -5.39 13.91
C HIS A 266 24.92 -6.11 15.18
N GLU A 267 25.57 -5.93 16.33
CA GLU A 267 25.08 -6.43 17.62
C GLU A 267 23.99 -5.56 18.22
N HIS A 268 23.90 -4.29 17.76
CA HIS A 268 22.98 -3.28 18.30
C HIS A 268 21.95 -2.78 17.29
N VAL A 269 22.17 -3.01 16.01
CA VAL A 269 21.36 -2.44 14.92
C VAL A 269 21.01 -3.50 13.89
N ALA A 270 19.73 -3.51 13.49
CA ALA A 270 19.26 -4.16 12.27
C ALA A 270 18.68 -3.08 11.37
N ILE A 271 19.05 -3.08 10.10
CA ILE A 271 18.49 -2.20 9.06
C ILE A 271 17.69 -3.08 8.12
N GLN A 272 16.39 -2.78 7.96
CA GLN A 272 15.56 -3.41 6.94
C GLN A 272 15.41 -2.46 5.75
N ILE A 273 15.92 -2.90 4.60
CA ILE A 273 15.81 -2.20 3.31
C ILE A 273 14.48 -2.60 2.67
N ASN A 274 13.51 -1.67 2.68
CA ASN A 274 12.19 -1.93 2.14
C ASN A 274 12.13 -1.60 0.65
N ASP A 275 12.17 -2.65 -0.18
CA ASP A 275 12.40 -2.58 -1.61
C ASP A 275 13.79 -1.97 -1.95
N THR A 276 14.01 -1.49 -3.18
CA THR A 276 15.32 -0.99 -3.63
C THR A 276 15.54 0.50 -3.37
N HIS A 277 14.51 1.24 -2.97
CA HIS A 277 14.63 2.68 -2.74
C HIS A 277 15.70 3.06 -1.70
N PRO A 278 15.88 2.31 -0.60
CA PRO A 278 16.94 2.60 0.38
C PRO A 278 18.28 1.90 0.12
N SER A 279 18.47 1.25 -1.02
CA SER A 279 19.68 0.42 -1.28
C SER A 279 21.00 1.17 -1.10
N MET A 280 21.06 2.47 -1.39
CA MET A 280 22.25 3.28 -1.21
C MET A 280 22.69 3.43 0.26
N VAL A 281 21.91 2.98 1.22
CA VAL A 281 22.34 2.92 2.62
C VAL A 281 23.59 2.05 2.79
N ILE A 282 23.76 1.03 1.95
CA ILE A 282 24.94 0.15 1.99
C ILE A 282 26.23 0.93 1.72
N PRO A 283 26.44 1.56 0.56
CA PRO A 283 27.66 2.33 0.34
C PRO A 283 27.76 3.57 1.25
N GLU A 284 26.66 4.21 1.61
CA GLU A 284 26.68 5.38 2.48
C GLU A 284 27.11 5.04 3.90
N LEU A 285 26.60 3.94 4.47
CA LEU A 285 27.01 3.49 5.79
C LEU A 285 28.49 3.06 5.80
N ILE A 286 28.96 2.37 4.77
CA ILE A 286 30.40 2.06 4.60
C ILE A 286 31.23 3.35 4.62
N ARG A 287 30.83 4.35 3.82
CA ARG A 287 31.52 5.64 3.74
C ARG A 287 31.63 6.32 5.11
N LEU A 288 30.51 6.35 5.85
CA LEU A 288 30.46 6.99 7.18
C LEU A 288 31.29 6.22 8.23
N LEU A 289 31.27 4.90 8.19
CA LEU A 289 32.10 4.09 9.09
C LEU A 289 33.60 4.31 8.82
N VAL A 290 34.01 4.42 7.56
CA VAL A 290 35.39 4.76 7.20
C VAL A 290 35.77 6.16 7.70
N GLN A 291 34.88 7.13 7.63
CA GLN A 291 35.10 8.45 8.25
C GLN A 291 35.28 8.39 9.78
N LYS A 292 34.73 7.38 10.44
CA LYS A 292 34.92 7.07 11.86
C LYS A 292 36.17 6.24 12.14
N GLN A 293 37.10 6.19 11.19
CA GLN A 293 38.40 5.51 11.29
C GLN A 293 38.27 3.96 11.40
N ILE A 294 37.23 3.38 10.83
CA ILE A 294 37.07 1.93 10.67
C ILE A 294 37.69 1.55 9.31
N ASP A 295 38.48 0.46 9.30
CA ASP A 295 39.05 -0.07 8.06
C ASP A 295 37.96 -0.36 7.02
N PHE A 296 38.25 -0.10 5.75
CA PHE A 296 37.28 -0.25 4.66
C PHE A 296 36.72 -1.68 4.55
N ASN A 297 37.59 -2.71 4.67
CA ASN A 297 37.14 -4.10 4.62
C ASN A 297 36.29 -4.47 5.83
N GLU A 298 36.68 -3.99 7.01
CA GLU A 298 35.91 -4.15 8.24
C GLU A 298 34.54 -3.46 8.13
N ALA A 299 34.48 -2.26 7.56
CA ALA A 299 33.23 -1.54 7.33
C ALA A 299 32.27 -2.31 6.40
N ILE A 300 32.78 -2.93 5.33
CA ILE A 300 31.98 -3.80 4.45
C ILE A 300 31.37 -4.97 5.23
N GLU A 301 32.18 -5.65 6.06
CA GLU A 301 31.70 -6.79 6.88
C GLU A 301 30.63 -6.37 7.88
N ILE A 302 30.82 -5.22 8.53
CA ILE A 302 29.84 -4.67 9.48
C ILE A 302 28.50 -4.42 8.79
N VAL A 303 28.51 -3.74 7.64
CA VAL A 303 27.31 -3.39 6.88
C VAL A 303 26.60 -4.65 6.38
N GLN A 304 27.36 -5.63 5.88
CA GLN A 304 26.81 -6.91 5.41
C GLN A 304 26.08 -7.67 6.54
N LYS A 305 26.52 -7.56 7.77
CA LYS A 305 25.88 -8.18 8.94
C LYS A 305 24.73 -7.35 9.52
N THR A 306 24.56 -6.11 9.07
CA THR A 306 23.58 -5.16 9.62
C THR A 306 22.35 -5.03 8.75
N CYS A 307 22.47 -5.17 7.41
CA CYS A 307 21.41 -4.91 6.44
C CYS A 307 20.70 -6.19 5.98
N ALA A 308 19.39 -6.13 5.95
CA ALA A 308 18.51 -7.13 5.35
C ALA A 308 17.60 -6.48 4.31
N TYR A 309 17.23 -7.21 3.27
CA TYR A 309 16.50 -6.71 2.11
C TYR A 309 15.18 -7.47 1.93
N THR A 310 14.10 -6.72 1.76
CA THR A 310 12.80 -7.24 1.32
C THR A 310 12.54 -6.83 -0.10
N ASN A 311 12.31 -7.80 -0.99
CA ASN A 311 11.87 -7.56 -2.35
C ASN A 311 10.33 -7.51 -2.40
N HIS A 312 9.78 -6.45 -3.02
CA HIS A 312 8.34 -6.29 -3.23
C HIS A 312 7.93 -6.35 -4.71
N THR A 313 8.88 -6.65 -5.59
CA THR A 313 8.71 -6.52 -7.04
C THR A 313 8.98 -7.84 -7.73
N ILE A 314 8.04 -8.30 -8.57
CA ILE A 314 8.29 -9.43 -9.48
C ILE A 314 8.70 -8.94 -10.87
N LEU A 315 8.12 -7.82 -11.35
CA LEU A 315 8.42 -7.28 -12.68
C LEU A 315 9.91 -6.94 -12.79
N ALA A 316 10.66 -7.71 -13.58
CA ALA A 316 12.11 -7.51 -13.75
C ALA A 316 12.46 -6.08 -14.22
N GLU A 317 11.64 -5.52 -15.10
CA GLU A 317 11.80 -4.15 -15.60
C GLU A 317 11.59 -3.08 -14.53
N ALA A 318 10.89 -3.39 -13.44
CA ALA A 318 10.66 -2.47 -12.33
C ALA A 318 11.77 -2.54 -11.26
N LEU A 319 12.71 -3.47 -11.34
CA LEU A 319 13.92 -3.49 -10.50
C LEU A 319 14.82 -2.32 -10.90
N GLU A 320 15.10 -1.44 -9.95
CA GLU A 320 15.83 -0.20 -10.22
C GLU A 320 17.26 -0.45 -10.69
N LYS A 321 17.60 0.24 -11.78
CA LYS A 321 18.97 0.31 -12.36
C LYS A 321 19.27 1.76 -12.64
N TRP A 322 20.33 2.28 -12.04
CA TRP A 322 20.71 3.66 -12.25
C TRP A 322 22.01 3.75 -13.05
N PRO A 323 22.07 4.57 -14.13
CA PRO A 323 23.31 4.85 -14.80
C PRO A 323 24.36 5.37 -13.80
N VAL A 324 25.59 4.86 -13.88
CA VAL A 324 26.68 5.31 -12.99
C VAL A 324 26.90 6.80 -13.09
N ASP A 325 26.82 7.37 -14.29
CA ASP A 325 26.96 8.83 -14.48
C ASP A 325 25.88 9.65 -13.79
N TYR A 326 24.65 9.11 -13.60
CA TYR A 326 23.62 9.76 -12.79
C TYR A 326 24.01 9.80 -11.31
N LEU A 327 24.53 8.70 -10.79
CA LEU A 327 25.02 8.64 -9.42
C LEU A 327 26.23 9.57 -9.22
N GLU A 328 27.13 9.67 -10.20
CA GLU A 328 28.25 10.62 -10.18
C GLU A 328 27.80 12.08 -10.17
N GLN A 329 26.67 12.39 -10.83
CA GLN A 329 26.08 13.73 -10.80
C GLN A 329 25.45 14.07 -9.45
N VAL A 330 24.91 13.10 -8.73
CA VAL A 330 24.19 13.32 -7.47
C VAL A 330 25.11 13.14 -6.26
N ALA A 331 25.75 11.99 -6.13
CA ALA A 331 26.51 11.59 -4.94
C ALA A 331 27.82 10.89 -5.34
N PRO A 332 28.79 11.61 -5.93
CA PRO A 332 30.03 11.02 -6.41
C PRO A 332 30.85 10.31 -5.32
N GLN A 333 30.64 10.66 -4.06
CA GLN A 333 31.38 10.09 -2.92
C GLN A 333 31.08 8.61 -2.67
N ILE A 334 29.92 8.09 -3.10
CA ILE A 334 29.60 6.66 -2.95
C ILE A 334 29.97 5.84 -4.18
N VAL A 335 30.24 6.47 -5.32
CA VAL A 335 30.49 5.75 -6.57
C VAL A 335 31.79 4.92 -6.52
N PRO A 336 32.93 5.40 -5.99
CA PRO A 336 34.12 4.57 -5.83
C PRO A 336 33.88 3.34 -4.94
N ILE A 337 33.03 3.47 -3.92
CA ILE A 337 32.65 2.35 -3.04
C ILE A 337 31.83 1.31 -3.83
N ILE A 338 30.82 1.76 -4.59
CA ILE A 338 30.02 0.86 -5.42
C ILE A 338 30.89 0.13 -6.45
N ARG A 339 31.85 0.83 -7.08
CA ARG A 339 32.80 0.21 -8.03
C ARG A 339 33.68 -0.83 -7.35
N ASP A 340 34.16 -0.60 -6.15
CA ASP A 340 34.95 -1.57 -5.38
C ASP A 340 34.13 -2.81 -5.02
N LEU A 341 32.89 -2.58 -4.54
CA LEU A 341 31.96 -3.67 -4.24
C LEU A 341 31.69 -4.53 -5.47
N ASP A 342 31.45 -3.90 -6.63
CA ASP A 342 31.24 -4.60 -7.92
C ASP A 342 32.49 -5.37 -8.36
N ALA A 343 33.68 -4.75 -8.25
CA ALA A 343 34.95 -5.40 -8.62
C ALA A 343 35.19 -6.68 -7.80
N ARG A 344 34.87 -6.70 -6.51
CA ARG A 344 34.94 -7.87 -5.64
C ARG A 344 34.02 -8.99 -6.13
N ILE A 345 32.78 -8.62 -6.54
CA ILE A 345 31.80 -9.58 -7.08
C ILE A 345 32.28 -10.14 -8.41
N LYS A 346 32.75 -9.31 -9.35
CA LYS A 346 33.30 -9.74 -10.63
C LYS A 346 34.55 -10.63 -10.49
N GLY A 347 35.31 -10.41 -9.43
CA GLY A 347 36.46 -11.27 -9.09
C GLY A 347 36.04 -12.69 -8.65
N ARG A 348 34.91 -12.82 -7.96
CA ARG A 348 34.39 -14.08 -7.43
C ARG A 348 33.48 -14.84 -8.40
N TYR A 349 32.60 -14.12 -9.10
CA TYR A 349 31.54 -14.68 -9.95
C TYR A 349 31.66 -14.16 -11.38
N LYS A 350 31.75 -15.06 -12.33
CA LYS A 350 31.89 -14.72 -13.75
C LYS A 350 30.55 -14.53 -14.47
N ASP A 351 29.44 -14.94 -13.84
CA ASP A 351 28.12 -14.78 -14.40
C ASP A 351 27.70 -13.29 -14.37
N PRO A 352 27.51 -12.63 -15.53
CA PRO A 352 27.16 -11.21 -15.56
C PRO A 352 25.79 -10.91 -14.95
N ARG A 353 24.91 -11.91 -14.83
CA ARG A 353 23.57 -11.72 -14.24
C ARG A 353 23.60 -11.37 -12.76
N VAL A 354 24.71 -11.60 -12.07
CA VAL A 354 24.88 -11.27 -10.66
C VAL A 354 25.79 -10.05 -10.41
N HIS A 355 26.32 -9.43 -11.44
CA HIS A 355 27.15 -8.24 -11.30
C HIS A 355 26.33 -7.03 -10.81
N ILE A 356 26.92 -6.18 -9.99
CA ILE A 356 26.27 -4.96 -9.50
C ILE A 356 26.21 -3.92 -10.63
N ILE A 357 27.32 -3.71 -11.35
CA ILE A 357 27.37 -2.82 -12.50
C ILE A 357 27.37 -3.67 -13.78
N ASP A 358 26.39 -3.46 -14.64
CA ASP A 358 26.23 -4.19 -15.88
C ASP A 358 27.10 -3.61 -17.03
N ASP A 359 27.06 -4.27 -18.20
CA ASP A 359 27.83 -3.87 -19.37
C ASP A 359 27.39 -2.52 -19.98
N GLN A 360 26.22 -2.03 -19.60
CA GLN A 360 25.72 -0.69 -19.98
C GLN A 360 26.04 0.37 -18.93
N ASN A 361 26.93 0.05 -17.98
CA ASN A 361 27.35 0.94 -16.91
C ASN A 361 26.20 1.43 -16.02
N ARG A 362 25.29 0.50 -15.67
CA ARG A 362 24.15 0.73 -14.77
C ARG A 362 24.31 -0.06 -13.48
N VAL A 363 24.02 0.58 -12.36
CA VAL A 363 24.04 -0.05 -11.04
C VAL A 363 22.70 -0.73 -10.79
N HIS A 364 22.71 -2.06 -10.59
CA HIS A 364 21.55 -2.85 -10.17
C HIS A 364 21.42 -2.77 -8.65
N MET A 365 20.44 -2.02 -8.17
CA MET A 365 20.30 -1.74 -6.75
C MET A 365 20.00 -3.02 -5.94
N ALA A 366 19.10 -3.89 -6.41
CA ALA A 366 18.80 -5.16 -5.76
C ALA A 366 20.03 -6.09 -5.67
N HIS A 367 20.90 -6.09 -6.70
CA HIS A 367 22.11 -6.92 -6.68
C HIS A 367 23.07 -6.52 -5.56
N MET A 368 23.18 -5.23 -5.30
CA MET A 368 23.99 -4.71 -4.19
C MET A 368 23.40 -5.16 -2.83
N ASP A 369 22.08 -5.07 -2.66
CA ASP A 369 21.39 -5.50 -1.44
C ASP A 369 21.58 -6.98 -1.16
N ILE A 370 21.51 -7.83 -2.20
CA ILE A 370 21.63 -9.28 -2.05
C ILE A 370 23.06 -9.68 -1.69
N HIS A 371 24.06 -9.11 -2.36
CA HIS A 371 25.45 -9.43 -2.08
C HIS A 371 25.90 -8.97 -0.70
N TYR A 372 25.50 -7.76 -0.32
CA TYR A 372 25.99 -7.06 0.89
C TYR A 372 24.93 -6.93 2.00
N GLY A 373 23.92 -7.78 1.98
CA GLY A 373 22.98 -8.01 3.06
C GLY A 373 23.04 -9.46 3.56
N TYR A 374 22.45 -9.72 4.71
CA TYR A 374 22.46 -11.07 5.30
C TYR A 374 21.16 -11.84 5.08
N SER A 375 20.09 -11.19 4.64
CA SER A 375 18.80 -11.81 4.37
C SER A 375 18.11 -11.15 3.18
N VAL A 376 17.46 -12.00 2.36
CA VAL A 376 16.62 -11.59 1.24
C VAL A 376 15.29 -12.31 1.40
N ASN A 377 14.20 -11.58 1.55
CA ASN A 377 12.89 -12.21 1.62
C ASN A 377 11.94 -11.73 0.54
N GLY A 378 11.11 -12.67 0.08
CA GLY A 378 9.88 -12.38 -0.64
C GLY A 378 8.73 -12.13 0.35
N VAL A 379 7.56 -11.76 -0.17
CA VAL A 379 6.44 -11.27 0.62
C VAL A 379 5.15 -12.10 0.49
N ALA A 380 5.21 -13.21 -0.20
CA ALA A 380 4.22 -14.28 -0.24
C ALA A 380 4.92 -15.57 -0.67
N TYR A 381 4.31 -16.72 -0.40
CA TYR A 381 4.91 -18.01 -0.75
C TYR A 381 5.24 -18.11 -2.24
N LEU A 382 4.26 -17.89 -3.12
CA LEU A 382 4.45 -17.94 -4.57
C LEU A 382 5.50 -16.93 -5.03
N HIS A 383 5.46 -15.70 -4.54
CA HIS A 383 6.46 -14.66 -4.85
C HIS A 383 7.88 -15.15 -4.55
N THR A 384 8.07 -15.70 -3.36
CA THR A 384 9.38 -16.20 -2.93
C THR A 384 9.87 -17.36 -3.83
N GLU A 385 8.98 -18.27 -4.23
CA GLU A 385 9.33 -19.36 -5.15
C GLU A 385 9.68 -18.84 -6.55
N ILE A 386 8.98 -17.81 -7.05
CA ILE A 386 9.31 -17.15 -8.32
C ILE A 386 10.68 -16.46 -8.23
N LEU A 387 10.98 -15.79 -7.12
CA LEU A 387 12.31 -15.19 -6.92
C LEU A 387 13.43 -16.24 -6.95
N LYS A 388 13.25 -17.37 -6.26
CA LYS A 388 14.24 -18.45 -6.19
C LYS A 388 14.45 -19.17 -7.52
N ASN A 389 13.39 -19.42 -8.27
CA ASN A 389 13.41 -20.31 -9.42
C ASN A 389 13.49 -19.58 -10.77
N GLU A 390 13.13 -18.31 -10.82
CA GLU A 390 13.09 -17.49 -12.04
C GLU A 390 13.90 -16.19 -11.88
N GLU A 391 13.34 -15.18 -11.26
CA GLU A 391 13.83 -13.78 -11.28
C GLU A 391 15.21 -13.59 -10.66
N LEU A 392 15.49 -14.23 -9.52
CA LEU A 392 16.74 -14.13 -8.77
C LEU A 392 17.44 -15.48 -8.65
N LYS A 393 17.12 -16.42 -9.53
CA LYS A 393 17.73 -17.76 -9.52
C LYS A 393 19.25 -17.74 -9.46
N PRO A 394 19.98 -16.94 -10.24
CA PRO A 394 21.44 -16.88 -10.15
C PRO A 394 21.96 -16.53 -8.75
N PHE A 395 21.25 -15.69 -8.02
CA PHE A 395 21.56 -15.34 -6.63
C PHE A 395 21.20 -16.44 -5.64
N TYR A 396 20.06 -17.09 -5.85
CA TYR A 396 19.65 -18.22 -5.03
C TYR A 396 20.65 -19.38 -5.13
N ASP A 397 21.19 -19.63 -6.33
CA ASP A 397 22.21 -20.65 -6.55
C ASP A 397 23.51 -20.34 -5.77
N ILE A 398 23.82 -19.05 -5.54
CA ILE A 398 24.99 -18.62 -4.76
C ILE A 398 24.70 -18.58 -3.26
N TYR A 399 23.55 -18.05 -2.87
CA TYR A 399 23.18 -17.74 -1.49
C TYR A 399 21.86 -18.37 -1.06
N PRO A 400 21.66 -19.67 -1.20
CA PRO A 400 20.37 -20.30 -0.87
C PRO A 400 19.93 -20.03 0.58
N GLN A 401 20.90 -19.87 1.49
CA GLN A 401 20.65 -19.62 2.91
C GLN A 401 20.14 -18.20 3.22
N LYS A 402 20.32 -17.23 2.32
CA LYS A 402 19.81 -15.86 2.51
C LYS A 402 18.33 -15.74 2.20
N PHE A 403 17.80 -16.59 1.31
CA PHE A 403 16.44 -16.49 0.80
C PHE A 403 15.42 -17.09 1.76
N ASN A 404 14.40 -16.34 2.08
CA ASN A 404 13.30 -16.80 2.90
C ASN A 404 11.99 -16.09 2.53
N ASN A 405 10.86 -16.61 3.01
CA ASN A 405 9.55 -16.02 2.81
C ASN A 405 9.03 -15.39 4.11
N LYS A 406 8.50 -14.17 3.98
CA LYS A 406 7.72 -13.52 5.02
C LYS A 406 6.42 -13.03 4.41
N THR A 407 5.40 -13.88 4.40
CA THR A 407 4.08 -13.49 3.87
C THR A 407 3.59 -12.24 4.56
N ASN A 408 3.21 -11.25 3.77
CA ASN A 408 2.69 -9.98 4.26
C ASN A 408 1.49 -10.18 5.18
N GLY A 409 1.20 -9.15 5.94
CA GLY A 409 0.05 -9.08 6.83
C GLY A 409 -0.43 -7.65 7.00
N ILE A 410 -1.55 -7.52 7.67
CA ILE A 410 -2.25 -6.26 7.92
C ILE A 410 -2.49 -6.08 9.41
N THR A 411 -2.51 -4.83 9.89
CA THR A 411 -2.89 -4.56 11.28
C THR A 411 -4.41 -4.65 11.45
N PHE A 412 -4.84 -5.49 12.40
CA PHE A 412 -6.26 -5.62 12.74
C PHE A 412 -6.77 -4.39 13.49
N ARG A 413 -5.90 -3.60 14.14
CA ARG A 413 -6.30 -2.35 14.80
C ARG A 413 -6.97 -1.41 13.82
N ARG A 414 -6.34 -1.15 12.67
CA ARG A 414 -6.94 -0.30 11.63
C ARG A 414 -8.03 -1.01 10.82
N TRP A 415 -7.73 -2.23 10.36
CA TRP A 415 -8.55 -2.90 9.34
C TRP A 415 -9.69 -3.76 9.89
N LEU A 416 -9.87 -3.74 11.21
CA LEU A 416 -11.02 -4.33 11.90
C LEU A 416 -11.53 -3.43 13.02
N LEU A 417 -10.71 -3.19 14.05
CA LEU A 417 -11.16 -2.47 15.26
C LEU A 417 -11.57 -1.03 14.96
N HIS A 418 -10.83 -0.33 14.08
CA HIS A 418 -11.13 1.04 13.70
C HIS A 418 -12.19 1.14 12.60
N CYS A 419 -12.03 0.42 11.50
CA CYS A 419 -12.89 0.61 10.33
C CYS A 419 -14.22 -0.15 10.38
N ASN A 420 -14.40 -1.11 11.29
CA ASN A 420 -15.60 -1.96 11.35
C ASN A 420 -16.02 -2.28 12.79
N HIS A 421 -16.55 -1.27 13.48
CA HIS A 421 -16.99 -1.39 14.86
C HIS A 421 -18.11 -2.43 15.04
N GLU A 422 -19.02 -2.52 14.08
CA GLU A 422 -20.14 -3.47 14.13
C GLU A 422 -19.66 -4.91 14.02
N LEU A 423 -18.72 -5.19 13.12
CA LEU A 423 -18.11 -6.52 13.03
C LEU A 423 -17.29 -6.84 14.28
N THR A 424 -16.54 -5.87 14.81
CA THR A 424 -15.78 -6.02 16.06
C THR A 424 -16.71 -6.42 17.23
N ALA A 425 -17.80 -5.68 17.41
CA ALA A 425 -18.78 -5.98 18.46
C ALA A 425 -19.44 -7.36 18.27
N TRP A 426 -19.74 -7.71 17.02
CA TRP A 426 -20.31 -9.02 16.68
C TRP A 426 -19.33 -10.16 16.98
N LEU A 427 -18.04 -9.99 16.65
CA LEU A 427 -16.99 -10.96 16.98
C LEU A 427 -16.81 -11.11 18.49
N ASP A 428 -16.78 -10.00 19.24
CA ASP A 428 -16.67 -10.04 20.70
C ASP A 428 -17.81 -10.79 21.35
N GLU A 429 -19.02 -10.64 20.82
CA GLU A 429 -20.21 -11.38 21.30
C GLU A 429 -20.10 -12.89 20.99
N LYS A 430 -19.66 -13.26 19.79
CA LYS A 430 -19.64 -14.67 19.36
C LYS A 430 -18.46 -15.45 19.89
N ILE A 431 -17.26 -14.89 19.91
CA ILE A 431 -16.03 -15.62 20.21
C ILE A 431 -15.18 -15.00 21.33
N GLY A 432 -15.62 -13.86 21.89
CA GLY A 432 -14.84 -13.11 22.89
C GLY A 432 -13.72 -12.27 22.26
N PRO A 433 -13.07 -11.37 23.03
CA PRO A 433 -12.12 -10.39 22.51
C PRO A 433 -10.69 -10.92 22.33
N ASP A 434 -10.40 -12.17 22.64
CA ASP A 434 -9.02 -12.72 22.64
C ASP A 434 -8.33 -12.59 21.26
N TYR A 435 -9.10 -12.61 20.16
CA TYR A 435 -8.57 -12.47 18.81
C TYR A 435 -7.84 -11.14 18.58
N ARG A 436 -8.12 -10.12 19.39
CA ARG A 436 -7.47 -8.81 19.30
C ARG A 436 -5.97 -8.87 19.58
N LYS A 437 -5.54 -9.83 20.42
CA LYS A 437 -4.13 -10.09 20.78
C LYS A 437 -3.58 -11.35 20.14
N ASP A 438 -4.43 -12.31 19.84
CA ASP A 438 -4.09 -13.55 19.14
C ASP A 438 -5.07 -13.81 18.00
N ALA A 439 -4.71 -13.36 16.82
CA ALA A 439 -5.54 -13.43 15.63
C ALA A 439 -5.96 -14.86 15.25
N THR A 440 -5.23 -15.89 15.70
CA THR A 440 -5.60 -17.31 15.47
C THR A 440 -6.93 -17.67 16.11
N LYS A 441 -7.35 -16.93 17.13
CA LYS A 441 -8.63 -17.15 17.82
C LYS A 441 -9.85 -16.84 16.95
N LEU A 442 -9.70 -16.14 15.81
CA LEU A 442 -10.79 -16.00 14.84
C LEU A 442 -11.32 -17.34 14.34
N GLU A 443 -10.51 -18.41 14.34
CA GLU A 443 -10.97 -19.73 13.92
C GLU A 443 -12.09 -20.31 14.79
N LYS A 444 -12.28 -19.83 16.01
CA LYS A 444 -13.45 -20.20 16.85
C LYS A 444 -14.78 -19.89 16.15
N LEU A 445 -14.77 -18.94 15.21
CA LEU A 445 -15.95 -18.59 14.44
C LEU A 445 -16.47 -19.75 13.58
N LEU A 446 -15.62 -20.70 13.21
CA LEU A 446 -16.02 -21.90 12.45
C LEU A 446 -17.05 -22.76 13.20
N ASP A 447 -17.10 -22.71 14.52
CA ASP A 447 -18.10 -23.42 15.31
C ASP A 447 -19.55 -22.95 15.00
N TYR A 448 -19.68 -21.75 14.45
CA TYR A 448 -20.96 -21.11 14.10
C TYR A 448 -21.32 -21.20 12.61
N VAL A 449 -20.50 -21.86 11.78
CA VAL A 449 -20.67 -21.86 10.32
C VAL A 449 -22.01 -22.42 9.84
N ASN A 450 -22.66 -23.24 10.66
CA ASN A 450 -23.98 -23.81 10.39
C ASN A 450 -25.08 -23.26 11.31
N ASP A 451 -24.79 -22.27 12.14
CA ASP A 451 -25.76 -21.63 13.00
C ASP A 451 -26.54 -20.53 12.27
N GLU A 452 -27.78 -20.81 11.93
CA GLU A 452 -28.59 -19.91 11.09
C GLU A 452 -28.77 -18.51 11.68
N GLU A 453 -28.92 -18.41 13.01
CA GLU A 453 -29.06 -17.11 13.68
C GLU A 453 -27.75 -16.27 13.55
N THR A 454 -26.60 -16.89 13.76
CA THR A 454 -25.29 -16.26 13.58
C THR A 454 -25.10 -15.82 12.14
N LEU A 455 -25.45 -16.64 11.15
CA LEU A 455 -25.33 -16.29 9.73
C LEU A 455 -26.20 -15.08 9.38
N LYS A 456 -27.46 -15.06 9.84
CA LYS A 456 -28.38 -13.93 9.64
C LYS A 456 -27.84 -12.64 10.28
N SER A 457 -27.33 -12.73 11.49
CA SER A 457 -26.76 -11.57 12.20
C SER A 457 -25.54 -11.00 11.48
N LEU A 458 -24.69 -11.84 10.88
CA LEU A 458 -23.54 -11.37 10.08
C LEU A 458 -24.00 -10.62 8.82
N LEU A 459 -25.04 -11.09 8.16
CA LEU A 459 -25.62 -10.38 7.00
C LEU A 459 -26.15 -9.00 7.39
N VAL A 460 -26.72 -8.84 8.61
CA VAL A 460 -27.15 -7.54 9.14
C VAL A 460 -25.96 -6.61 9.35
N VAL A 461 -24.87 -7.11 9.88
CA VAL A 461 -23.61 -6.32 10.03
C VAL A 461 -23.12 -5.82 8.67
N LYS A 462 -23.06 -6.69 7.66
CA LYS A 462 -22.67 -6.31 6.31
C LYS A 462 -23.60 -5.26 5.71
N GLN A 463 -24.89 -5.45 5.85
CA GLN A 463 -25.89 -4.51 5.33
C GLN A 463 -25.72 -3.11 5.93
N LYS A 464 -25.47 -3.02 7.23
CA LYS A 464 -25.18 -1.73 7.88
C LYS A 464 -23.98 -1.03 7.27
N LYS A 465 -22.89 -1.75 7.00
CA LYS A 465 -21.69 -1.19 6.36
C LYS A 465 -21.96 -0.71 4.93
N LYS A 466 -22.81 -1.40 4.20
CA LYS A 466 -23.23 -1.00 2.84
C LYS A 466 -24.05 0.29 2.87
N GLU A 467 -24.96 0.40 3.83
CA GLU A 467 -25.76 1.63 4.06
C GLU A 467 -24.87 2.80 4.46
N ASP A 468 -23.88 2.58 5.33
CA ASP A 468 -22.93 3.61 5.75
C ASP A 468 -22.10 4.11 4.57
N LEU A 469 -21.62 3.23 3.70
CA LEU A 469 -20.89 3.61 2.49
C LEU A 469 -21.77 4.40 1.52
N ALA A 470 -23.01 3.98 1.30
CA ALA A 470 -23.94 4.67 0.42
C ALA A 470 -24.19 6.11 0.90
N ALA A 471 -24.41 6.29 2.20
CA ALA A 471 -24.56 7.62 2.80
C ALA A 471 -23.29 8.46 2.66
N TYR A 472 -22.13 7.89 2.94
CA TYR A 472 -20.83 8.57 2.87
C TYR A 472 -20.50 9.05 1.44
N LEU A 473 -20.67 8.19 0.44
CA LEU A 473 -20.39 8.56 -0.97
C LEU A 473 -21.36 9.62 -1.48
N LYS A 474 -22.63 9.57 -1.06
CA LYS A 474 -23.60 10.60 -1.40
C LYS A 474 -23.21 11.95 -0.82
N GLU A 475 -22.84 11.99 0.46
CA GLU A 475 -22.46 13.22 1.16
C GLU A 475 -21.15 13.81 0.62
N THR A 476 -20.13 12.97 0.41
CA THR A 476 -18.76 13.46 0.12
C THR A 476 -18.47 13.61 -1.36
N GLN A 477 -19.10 12.81 -2.24
CA GLN A 477 -18.83 12.79 -3.68
C GLN A 477 -20.09 12.95 -4.56
N GLY A 478 -21.26 13.04 -3.97
CA GLY A 478 -22.52 13.12 -4.70
C GLY A 478 -22.88 11.86 -5.49
N LEU A 479 -22.28 10.72 -5.13
CA LEU A 479 -22.50 9.44 -5.78
C LEU A 479 -23.61 8.66 -5.08
N GLU A 480 -24.65 8.31 -5.82
CA GLU A 480 -25.77 7.52 -5.28
C GLU A 480 -25.61 6.05 -5.67
N ILE A 481 -25.57 5.18 -4.68
CA ILE A 481 -25.51 3.71 -4.84
C ILE A 481 -26.60 3.04 -4.04
N ASN A 482 -27.06 1.89 -4.53
CA ASN A 482 -28.10 1.10 -3.84
C ASN A 482 -27.47 0.12 -2.84
N PRO A 483 -27.67 0.30 -1.52
CA PRO A 483 -27.07 -0.59 -0.52
C PRO A 483 -27.64 -2.02 -0.54
N ASN A 484 -28.74 -2.25 -1.26
CA ASN A 484 -29.32 -3.58 -1.47
C ASN A 484 -28.77 -4.30 -2.71
N SER A 485 -27.87 -3.68 -3.45
CA SER A 485 -27.17 -4.30 -4.58
C SER A 485 -25.95 -5.10 -4.12
N ILE A 486 -25.41 -5.95 -5.00
CA ILE A 486 -24.13 -6.63 -4.75
C ILE A 486 -23.01 -5.61 -4.89
N PHE A 487 -22.17 -5.45 -3.86
CA PHE A 487 -21.00 -4.57 -3.92
C PHE A 487 -19.75 -5.35 -4.37
N ASP A 488 -19.40 -5.14 -5.62
CA ASP A 488 -18.23 -5.71 -6.30
C ASP A 488 -17.16 -4.63 -6.39
N ILE A 489 -16.06 -4.76 -5.65
CA ILE A 489 -15.11 -3.67 -5.42
C ILE A 489 -13.71 -4.03 -5.88
N GLN A 490 -13.14 -3.15 -6.72
CA GLN A 490 -11.73 -3.17 -7.12
C GLN A 490 -11.09 -1.83 -6.79
N VAL A 491 -10.36 -1.78 -5.69
CA VAL A 491 -9.67 -0.58 -5.21
C VAL A 491 -8.20 -0.86 -4.98
N LYS A 492 -7.37 -0.26 -5.80
CA LYS A 492 -5.91 -0.39 -5.82
C LYS A 492 -5.30 0.60 -6.81
N ARG A 493 -3.98 0.82 -6.75
CA ARG A 493 -3.28 1.62 -7.77
C ARG A 493 -3.62 1.09 -9.16
N LEU A 494 -3.83 1.98 -10.12
CA LEU A 494 -4.10 1.57 -11.49
C LEU A 494 -2.81 1.15 -12.19
N HIS A 495 -2.79 -0.09 -12.65
CA HIS A 495 -1.73 -0.64 -13.47
C HIS A 495 -2.30 -1.76 -14.35
N GLU A 496 -1.81 -1.88 -15.59
CA GLU A 496 -2.29 -2.89 -16.54
C GLU A 496 -2.20 -4.33 -15.99
N TYR A 497 -1.18 -4.66 -15.18
CA TYR A 497 -1.07 -6.01 -14.61
C TYR A 497 -2.13 -6.33 -13.56
N LYS A 498 -2.72 -5.30 -12.92
CA LYS A 498 -3.84 -5.44 -11.98
C LYS A 498 -5.18 -5.62 -12.70
N ARG A 499 -5.17 -5.38 -13.96
CA ARG A 499 -6.23 -5.69 -14.96
C ARG A 499 -7.58 -5.03 -14.69
N GLN A 500 -7.60 -3.78 -14.22
CA GLN A 500 -8.84 -3.00 -14.16
C GLN A 500 -9.54 -2.92 -15.53
N GLN A 501 -8.78 -2.94 -16.64
CA GLN A 501 -9.31 -3.03 -17.99
C GLN A 501 -10.13 -4.31 -18.22
N MET A 502 -9.77 -5.43 -17.61
CA MET A 502 -10.54 -6.67 -17.71
C MET A 502 -11.89 -6.55 -16.98
N ASN A 503 -11.91 -5.92 -15.83
CA ASN A 503 -13.15 -5.63 -15.11
C ASN A 503 -14.03 -4.64 -15.89
N ALA A 504 -13.42 -3.64 -16.56
CA ALA A 504 -14.14 -2.74 -17.47
C ALA A 504 -14.78 -3.50 -18.65
N LEU A 505 -14.08 -4.48 -19.23
CA LEU A 505 -14.65 -5.36 -20.26
C LEU A 505 -15.81 -6.20 -19.70
N TYR A 506 -15.73 -6.65 -18.46
CA TYR A 506 -16.85 -7.32 -17.79
C TYR A 506 -18.06 -6.40 -17.62
N VAL A 507 -17.85 -5.14 -17.25
CA VAL A 507 -18.94 -4.14 -17.19
C VAL A 507 -19.61 -3.98 -18.54
N ILE A 508 -18.84 -3.90 -19.62
CA ILE A 508 -19.37 -3.87 -20.98
C ILE A 508 -20.21 -5.12 -21.29
N TYR A 509 -19.68 -6.31 -20.94
CA TYR A 509 -20.42 -7.56 -21.09
C TYR A 509 -21.78 -7.52 -20.38
N LYS A 510 -21.80 -7.12 -19.12
CA LYS A 510 -23.03 -7.05 -18.30
C LYS A 510 -24.01 -6.00 -18.85
N TYR A 511 -23.51 -4.85 -19.29
CA TYR A 511 -24.32 -3.84 -19.96
C TYR A 511 -25.03 -4.41 -21.20
N LEU A 512 -24.31 -5.10 -22.07
CA LEU A 512 -24.85 -5.71 -23.27
C LEU A 512 -25.83 -6.86 -22.97
N GLU A 513 -25.56 -7.66 -21.93
CA GLU A 513 -26.47 -8.73 -21.49
C GLU A 513 -27.81 -8.16 -21.00
N ILE A 514 -27.78 -7.08 -20.22
CA ILE A 514 -29.00 -6.41 -19.75
C ILE A 514 -29.78 -5.80 -20.94
N LYS A 515 -29.10 -5.17 -21.89
CA LYS A 515 -29.69 -4.63 -23.13
C LYS A 515 -30.36 -5.74 -23.96
N SER A 516 -29.84 -6.97 -23.91
CA SER A 516 -30.44 -8.13 -24.58
C SER A 516 -31.62 -8.75 -23.80
N GLY A 517 -31.95 -8.23 -22.61
CA GLY A 517 -33.04 -8.70 -21.75
C GLY A 517 -32.63 -9.65 -20.64
N LYS A 518 -31.33 -9.99 -20.51
CA LYS A 518 -30.80 -10.84 -19.43
C LYS A 518 -30.47 -10.01 -18.20
N LYS A 519 -31.43 -9.82 -17.33
CA LYS A 519 -31.33 -8.99 -16.13
C LYS A 519 -30.86 -9.79 -14.92
N PRO A 520 -29.94 -9.26 -14.08
CA PRO A 520 -29.59 -9.92 -12.82
C PRO A 520 -30.78 -9.91 -11.85
N GLU A 521 -30.86 -10.90 -10.99
CA GLU A 521 -31.91 -10.99 -9.96
C GLU A 521 -31.70 -9.89 -8.90
N THR A 522 -30.49 -9.81 -8.34
CA THR A 522 -30.09 -8.71 -7.47
C THR A 522 -29.27 -7.68 -8.28
N PRO A 523 -29.57 -6.37 -8.19
CA PRO A 523 -28.76 -5.34 -8.83
C PRO A 523 -27.31 -5.42 -8.43
N ILE A 524 -26.41 -4.96 -9.31
CA ILE A 524 -24.96 -5.00 -9.14
C ILE A 524 -24.40 -3.59 -9.11
N THR A 525 -23.56 -3.29 -8.11
CA THR A 525 -22.78 -2.07 -8.08
C THR A 525 -21.30 -2.44 -8.13
N VAL A 526 -20.64 -2.07 -9.24
CA VAL A 526 -19.20 -2.24 -9.42
C VAL A 526 -18.52 -0.93 -9.00
N ILE A 527 -17.67 -1.01 -7.99
CA ILE A 527 -16.97 0.15 -7.44
C ILE A 527 -15.49 0.05 -7.75
N PHE A 528 -14.97 1.05 -8.47
CA PHE A 528 -13.55 1.23 -8.73
C PHE A 528 -12.99 2.37 -7.88
N GLY A 529 -11.75 2.24 -7.48
CA GLY A 529 -10.96 3.30 -6.90
C GLY A 529 -9.50 3.09 -7.26
N ALA A 530 -8.91 4.05 -7.95
CA ALA A 530 -7.55 3.90 -8.45
C ALA A 530 -6.94 5.25 -8.82
N LYS A 531 -5.66 5.42 -8.51
CA LYS A 531 -4.83 6.51 -9.03
C LYS A 531 -3.84 5.95 -10.03
N ALA A 532 -3.73 6.60 -11.20
CA ALA A 532 -2.70 6.30 -12.19
C ALA A 532 -1.49 7.22 -11.98
N ALA A 533 -0.27 6.70 -12.19
CA ALA A 533 0.90 7.54 -12.26
C ALA A 533 0.71 8.63 -13.34
N PRO A 534 1.10 9.89 -13.10
CA PRO A 534 0.81 11.00 -14.04
C PRO A 534 1.29 10.77 -15.46
N ALA A 535 2.44 10.12 -15.65
CA ALA A 535 3.01 9.82 -16.97
C ALA A 535 2.53 8.51 -17.60
N TYR A 536 1.71 7.72 -16.90
CA TYR A 536 1.22 6.42 -17.38
C TYR A 536 -0.06 6.56 -18.19
N ILE A 537 0.08 6.86 -19.49
CA ILE A 537 -1.01 7.24 -20.38
C ILE A 537 -2.08 6.16 -20.47
N ILE A 538 -1.73 4.91 -20.75
CA ILE A 538 -2.70 3.80 -20.86
C ILE A 538 -3.48 3.59 -19.57
N ALA A 539 -2.85 3.75 -18.41
CA ALA A 539 -3.55 3.69 -17.13
C ALA A 539 -4.61 4.81 -17.02
N LYS A 540 -4.28 6.01 -17.45
CA LYS A 540 -5.24 7.13 -17.51
C LYS A 540 -6.38 6.88 -18.52
N ASP A 541 -6.09 6.22 -19.63
CA ASP A 541 -7.11 5.82 -20.61
C ASP A 541 -8.08 4.79 -20.02
N ILE A 542 -7.60 3.88 -19.19
CA ILE A 542 -8.47 2.92 -18.47
C ILE A 542 -9.41 3.65 -17.50
N ILE A 543 -8.89 4.62 -16.74
CA ILE A 543 -9.73 5.47 -15.88
C ILE A 543 -10.79 6.20 -16.72
N HIS A 544 -10.39 6.75 -17.85
CA HIS A 544 -11.30 7.43 -18.78
C HIS A 544 -12.43 6.51 -19.25
N LEU A 545 -12.11 5.29 -19.67
CA LEU A 545 -13.10 4.29 -20.05
C LEU A 545 -14.11 4.01 -18.91
N ILE A 546 -13.62 3.80 -17.69
CA ILE A 546 -14.48 3.51 -16.53
C ILE A 546 -15.43 4.67 -16.26
N LEU A 547 -14.96 5.91 -16.31
CA LEU A 547 -15.78 7.11 -16.12
C LEU A 547 -16.82 7.28 -17.25
N CYS A 548 -16.45 6.95 -18.49
CA CYS A 548 -17.40 6.95 -19.61
C CYS A 548 -18.48 5.87 -19.45
N LEU A 549 -18.11 4.67 -18.99
CA LEU A 549 -19.06 3.59 -18.68
C LEU A 549 -20.01 3.99 -17.56
N GLN A 550 -19.53 4.68 -16.53
CA GLN A 550 -20.34 5.20 -15.44
C GLN A 550 -21.43 6.12 -15.99
N GLU A 551 -21.10 7.08 -16.82
CA GLU A 551 -22.08 8.01 -17.44
C GLU A 551 -23.04 7.30 -18.39
N LEU A 552 -22.54 6.40 -19.24
CA LEU A 552 -23.38 5.63 -20.16
C LEU A 552 -24.46 4.86 -19.41
N ILE A 553 -24.08 4.15 -18.35
CA ILE A 553 -24.99 3.30 -17.57
C ILE A 553 -25.99 4.16 -16.81
N ASP A 554 -25.55 5.23 -16.17
CA ASP A 554 -26.44 6.12 -15.40
C ASP A 554 -27.52 6.76 -16.27
N ASN A 555 -27.23 7.00 -17.53
CA ASN A 555 -28.14 7.62 -18.49
C ASN A 555 -28.97 6.61 -19.30
N ASP A 556 -28.79 5.32 -19.09
CA ASP A 556 -29.57 4.26 -19.78
C ASP A 556 -30.65 3.69 -18.86
N PRO A 557 -31.92 4.06 -19.03
CA PRO A 557 -33.01 3.62 -18.16
C PRO A 557 -33.32 2.13 -18.24
N GLU A 558 -32.86 1.44 -19.28
CA GLU A 558 -33.00 -0.01 -19.38
C GLU A 558 -31.96 -0.76 -18.53
N VAL A 559 -30.83 -0.12 -18.22
CA VAL A 559 -29.68 -0.73 -17.52
C VAL A 559 -29.53 -0.21 -16.10
N ALA A 560 -29.71 1.08 -15.87
CA ALA A 560 -29.49 1.74 -14.57
C ALA A 560 -30.19 1.05 -13.36
N PRO A 561 -31.39 0.48 -13.48
CA PRO A 561 -31.99 -0.25 -12.34
C PRO A 561 -31.24 -1.51 -11.92
N TYR A 562 -30.41 -2.08 -12.78
CA TYR A 562 -29.77 -3.40 -12.60
C TYR A 562 -28.26 -3.34 -12.46
N LEU A 563 -27.64 -2.29 -12.97
CA LEU A 563 -26.18 -2.12 -12.97
C LEU A 563 -25.81 -0.68 -12.64
N LYS A 564 -24.90 -0.50 -11.71
CA LYS A 564 -24.27 0.77 -11.38
C LYS A 564 -22.77 0.59 -11.44
N VAL A 565 -22.08 1.55 -12.05
CA VAL A 565 -20.61 1.63 -12.03
C VAL A 565 -20.22 2.94 -11.37
N VAL A 566 -19.31 2.88 -10.44
CA VAL A 566 -18.81 4.04 -9.71
C VAL A 566 -17.29 4.02 -9.69
N MET A 567 -16.67 5.12 -10.11
CA MET A 567 -15.27 5.39 -9.87
C MET A 567 -15.18 6.41 -8.74
N VAL A 568 -14.73 5.97 -7.56
CA VAL A 568 -14.54 6.91 -6.44
C VAL A 568 -13.35 7.81 -6.70
N GLU A 569 -13.49 9.09 -6.39
CA GLU A 569 -12.44 10.09 -6.55
C GLU A 569 -11.45 10.04 -5.40
N ASN A 570 -10.17 10.17 -5.73
CA ASN A 570 -9.10 10.31 -4.75
C ASN A 570 -9.02 9.16 -3.73
N TYR A 571 -9.00 7.92 -4.22
CA TYR A 571 -8.86 6.76 -3.34
C TYR A 571 -7.65 6.89 -2.42
N ASN A 572 -7.87 6.73 -1.12
CA ASN A 572 -6.89 6.87 -0.05
C ASN A 572 -7.24 5.93 1.11
N VAL A 573 -6.50 6.00 2.23
CA VAL A 573 -6.75 5.14 3.39
C VAL A 573 -8.14 5.42 4.00
N THR A 574 -8.54 6.67 4.09
CA THR A 574 -9.86 7.06 4.64
C THR A 574 -11.01 6.44 3.84
N LEU A 575 -10.94 6.50 2.50
CA LEU A 575 -11.91 5.84 1.63
C LEU A 575 -11.85 4.30 1.73
N ALA A 576 -10.65 3.73 1.82
CA ALA A 576 -10.47 2.29 2.01
C ALA A 576 -11.18 1.79 3.27
N GLU A 577 -11.09 2.52 4.36
CA GLU A 577 -11.76 2.21 5.64
C GLU A 577 -13.28 2.18 5.55
N LYS A 578 -13.86 2.86 4.57
CA LYS A 578 -15.31 2.86 4.29
C LYS A 578 -15.69 1.76 3.27
N LEU A 579 -14.87 1.57 2.26
CA LEU A 579 -15.13 0.61 1.16
C LEU A 579 -14.95 -0.84 1.59
N ILE A 580 -13.88 -1.15 2.33
CA ILE A 580 -13.52 -2.53 2.67
C ILE A 580 -14.60 -3.22 3.51
N PRO A 581 -15.14 -2.62 4.59
CA PRO A 581 -16.18 -3.27 5.38
C PRO A 581 -17.49 -3.56 4.63
N SER A 582 -17.78 -2.80 3.58
CA SER A 582 -19.02 -2.90 2.80
C SER A 582 -18.99 -3.90 1.66
N CYS A 583 -17.82 -4.47 1.34
CA CYS A 583 -17.61 -5.28 0.15
C CYS A 583 -18.24 -6.66 0.24
N ASP A 584 -18.91 -7.09 -0.83
CA ASP A 584 -19.36 -8.47 -1.02
C ASP A 584 -18.36 -9.31 -1.80
N ILE A 585 -17.87 -8.77 -2.93
CA ILE A 585 -16.90 -9.45 -3.81
C ILE A 585 -15.65 -8.58 -3.96
N SER A 586 -14.52 -9.12 -3.53
CA SER A 586 -13.21 -8.48 -3.59
C SER A 586 -12.47 -8.88 -4.87
N GLU A 587 -12.21 -7.93 -5.73
CA GLU A 587 -11.53 -8.13 -7.01
C GLU A 587 -10.02 -8.12 -6.86
N GLN A 588 -9.39 -9.30 -7.03
CA GLN A 588 -7.96 -9.54 -6.90
C GLN A 588 -7.44 -10.26 -8.17
N ILE A 589 -7.60 -9.60 -9.31
CA ILE A 589 -7.56 -10.20 -10.65
C ILE A 589 -6.26 -9.93 -11.43
N SER A 590 -5.16 -9.66 -10.75
CA SER A 590 -3.85 -9.49 -11.38
C SER A 590 -3.49 -10.71 -12.26
N LEU A 591 -2.67 -10.51 -13.28
CA LEU A 591 -2.14 -11.62 -14.06
C LEU A 591 -1.28 -12.49 -13.13
N ALA A 592 -1.54 -13.79 -13.11
CA ALA A 592 -0.76 -14.74 -12.31
C ALA A 592 0.74 -14.55 -12.55
N SER A 593 1.54 -14.59 -11.51
CA SER A 593 2.98 -14.31 -11.47
C SER A 593 3.39 -12.83 -11.43
N LYS A 594 2.47 -11.87 -11.34
CA LYS A 594 2.80 -10.43 -11.41
C LYS A 594 2.62 -9.66 -10.10
N GLU A 595 1.63 -9.99 -9.28
CA GLU A 595 1.49 -9.40 -7.95
C GLU A 595 2.39 -10.15 -6.95
N ALA A 596 3.27 -9.44 -6.27
CA ALA A 596 4.15 -10.06 -5.28
C ALA A 596 3.36 -10.67 -4.10
N SER A 597 2.43 -9.92 -3.54
CA SER A 597 1.57 -10.38 -2.46
C SER A 597 0.14 -9.83 -2.60
N GLY A 598 0.01 -8.52 -2.65
CA GLY A 598 -1.22 -7.84 -2.30
C GLY A 598 -1.43 -7.80 -0.79
N THR A 599 -2.14 -6.79 -0.32
CA THR A 599 -2.61 -6.68 1.07
C THR A 599 -4.09 -6.32 1.13
N GLY A 600 -4.62 -5.73 0.07
CA GLY A 600 -6.06 -5.50 -0.08
C GLY A 600 -6.86 -6.78 0.05
N ASN A 601 -6.42 -7.85 -0.60
CA ASN A 601 -7.03 -9.18 -0.49
C ASN A 601 -7.22 -9.63 0.97
N MET A 602 -6.24 -9.39 1.84
CA MET A 602 -6.29 -9.74 3.26
C MET A 602 -7.30 -8.88 4.04
N LYS A 603 -7.35 -7.58 3.74
CA LYS A 603 -8.27 -6.62 4.39
C LYS A 603 -9.73 -6.95 4.07
N PHE A 604 -10.02 -7.24 2.82
CA PHE A 604 -11.35 -7.65 2.37
C PHE A 604 -11.77 -8.98 2.97
N MET A 605 -10.89 -9.98 2.97
CA MET A 605 -11.11 -11.28 3.61
C MET A 605 -11.47 -11.14 5.09
N LEU A 606 -10.71 -10.36 5.83
CA LEU A 606 -10.94 -10.09 7.25
C LEU A 606 -12.32 -9.46 7.51
N ASN A 607 -12.83 -8.68 6.58
CA ASN A 607 -14.13 -8.02 6.67
C ASN A 607 -15.28 -8.81 6.02
N GLY A 608 -15.05 -10.07 5.68
CA GLY A 608 -16.07 -10.99 5.21
C GLY A 608 -16.40 -10.89 3.71
N ALA A 609 -15.59 -10.21 2.91
CA ALA A 609 -15.73 -10.27 1.46
C ALA A 609 -15.23 -11.62 0.92
N VAL A 610 -15.83 -12.07 -0.19
CA VAL A 610 -15.38 -13.24 -0.91
C VAL A 610 -14.48 -12.82 -2.06
N THR A 611 -13.31 -13.44 -2.17
CA THR A 611 -12.33 -13.07 -3.20
C THR A 611 -12.71 -13.64 -4.55
N MET A 612 -12.69 -12.78 -5.58
CA MET A 612 -12.63 -13.12 -6.99
C MET A 612 -11.19 -12.84 -7.45
N GLY A 613 -10.44 -13.86 -7.80
CA GLY A 613 -9.02 -13.66 -8.07
C GLY A 613 -8.36 -14.73 -8.94
N THR A 614 -7.07 -14.54 -9.14
CA THR A 614 -6.17 -15.47 -9.81
C THR A 614 -5.26 -16.15 -8.79
N GLU A 615 -4.61 -17.24 -9.17
CA GLU A 615 -3.55 -17.88 -8.37
C GLU A 615 -2.27 -17.06 -8.44
N ASP A 616 -2.31 -15.91 -7.75
CA ASP A 616 -1.24 -14.92 -7.73
C ASP A 616 -1.03 -14.34 -6.32
N GLY A 617 0.22 -14.03 -6.00
CA GLY A 617 0.56 -13.43 -4.72
C GLY A 617 -0.02 -14.18 -3.52
N ALA A 618 -0.51 -13.45 -2.54
CA ALA A 618 -1.14 -14.03 -1.35
C ALA A 618 -2.53 -14.64 -1.61
N ASN A 619 -3.12 -14.45 -2.79
CA ASN A 619 -4.36 -15.17 -3.15
C ASN A 619 -4.18 -16.68 -3.06
N VAL A 620 -2.98 -17.20 -3.38
CA VAL A 620 -2.66 -18.62 -3.26
C VAL A 620 -2.82 -19.11 -1.83
N GLU A 621 -2.29 -18.36 -0.87
CA GLU A 621 -2.40 -18.70 0.56
C GLU A 621 -3.83 -18.53 1.08
N ILE A 622 -4.54 -17.49 0.65
CA ILE A 622 -5.97 -17.31 0.96
C ILE A 622 -6.77 -18.54 0.49
N HIS A 623 -6.55 -18.96 -0.77
CA HIS A 623 -7.21 -20.12 -1.35
C HIS A 623 -6.94 -21.39 -0.54
N GLN A 624 -5.68 -21.63 -0.15
CA GLN A 624 -5.31 -22.77 0.69
C GLN A 624 -6.04 -22.78 2.05
N PHE A 625 -6.19 -21.60 2.67
CA PHE A 625 -6.86 -21.50 3.98
C PHE A 625 -8.39 -21.64 3.89
N VAL A 626 -9.03 -21.03 2.90
CA VAL A 626 -10.49 -21.02 2.83
C VAL A 626 -11.09 -22.20 2.07
N GLY A 627 -10.33 -22.83 1.17
CA GLY A 627 -10.79 -23.91 0.30
C GLY A 627 -11.58 -23.44 -0.92
N ASP A 628 -11.76 -24.33 -1.90
CA ASP A 628 -12.35 -24.03 -3.21
C ASP A 628 -13.77 -23.46 -3.15
N GLU A 629 -14.53 -23.82 -2.13
CA GLU A 629 -15.93 -23.40 -1.97
C GLU A 629 -16.09 -21.94 -1.50
N ASN A 630 -15.01 -21.33 -1.00
CA ASN A 630 -15.08 -20.03 -0.33
C ASN A 630 -14.25 -18.93 -1.04
N ILE A 631 -13.90 -19.19 -2.28
CA ILE A 631 -13.14 -18.27 -3.16
C ILE A 631 -13.51 -18.58 -4.62
N TYR A 632 -13.39 -17.58 -5.48
CA TYR A 632 -13.57 -17.75 -6.92
C TYR A 632 -12.26 -17.54 -7.63
N ILE A 633 -11.69 -18.61 -8.18
CA ILE A 633 -10.42 -18.59 -8.90
C ILE A 633 -10.64 -18.79 -10.39
N PHE A 634 -10.00 -17.99 -11.20
CA PHE A 634 -10.03 -18.07 -12.66
C PHE A 634 -8.65 -17.82 -13.27
N GLY A 635 -8.53 -18.06 -14.57
CA GLY A 635 -7.35 -17.77 -15.36
C GLY A 635 -6.27 -18.83 -15.27
N GLU A 636 -5.22 -18.61 -16.03
CA GLU A 636 -4.08 -19.53 -16.07
C GLU A 636 -3.21 -19.43 -14.83
N SER A 637 -2.49 -20.53 -14.55
CA SER A 637 -1.53 -20.59 -13.44
C SER A 637 -0.31 -19.70 -13.70
N SER A 638 0.45 -19.40 -12.65
CA SER A 638 1.71 -18.67 -12.79
C SER A 638 2.72 -19.38 -13.69
N GLU A 639 2.77 -20.71 -13.63
CA GLU A 639 3.66 -21.50 -14.48
C GLU A 639 3.28 -21.39 -15.97
N GLN A 640 1.99 -21.45 -16.29
CA GLN A 640 1.50 -21.27 -17.65
C GLN A 640 1.80 -19.87 -18.17
N VAL A 641 1.58 -18.85 -17.37
CA VAL A 641 1.87 -17.44 -17.73
C VAL A 641 3.37 -17.23 -17.97
N ILE A 642 4.21 -17.73 -17.06
CA ILE A 642 5.68 -17.63 -17.20
C ILE A 642 6.13 -18.34 -18.49
N GLU A 643 5.54 -19.49 -18.82
CA GLU A 643 5.85 -20.21 -20.04
C GLU A 643 5.41 -19.43 -21.30
N HIS A 644 4.26 -18.76 -21.28
CA HIS A 644 3.84 -17.87 -22.38
C HIS A 644 4.86 -16.75 -22.62
N TYR A 645 5.37 -16.11 -21.56
CA TYR A 645 6.43 -15.10 -21.70
C TYR A 645 7.73 -15.70 -22.22
N ARG A 646 8.12 -16.89 -21.77
CA ARG A 646 9.35 -17.56 -22.23
C ARG A 646 9.27 -17.93 -23.71
N LYS A 647 8.14 -18.44 -24.17
CA LYS A 647 7.90 -18.82 -25.59
C LYS A 647 7.53 -17.63 -26.48
N MET A 648 7.11 -16.51 -25.88
CA MET A 648 6.54 -15.35 -26.61
C MET A 648 5.41 -15.78 -27.56
N ASP A 649 4.52 -16.66 -27.09
CA ASP A 649 3.47 -17.28 -27.90
C ASP A 649 2.08 -16.66 -27.68
N TYR A 650 1.92 -15.71 -26.76
CA TYR A 650 0.69 -14.95 -26.61
C TYR A 650 0.60 -13.84 -27.66
N ASN A 651 -0.50 -13.82 -28.37
CA ASN A 651 -0.78 -12.80 -29.39
C ASN A 651 -2.23 -12.35 -29.25
N ALA A 652 -2.44 -11.14 -28.70
CA ALA A 652 -3.77 -10.61 -28.44
C ALA A 652 -4.66 -10.55 -29.67
N VAL A 653 -4.10 -10.22 -30.83
CA VAL A 653 -4.85 -10.10 -32.09
C VAL A 653 -5.52 -11.42 -32.49
N ASP A 654 -4.95 -12.56 -32.17
CA ASP A 654 -5.53 -13.87 -32.49
C ASP A 654 -6.83 -14.11 -31.70
N TYR A 655 -6.86 -13.71 -30.43
CA TYR A 655 -8.06 -13.75 -29.58
C TYR A 655 -9.15 -12.81 -30.11
N TYR A 656 -8.75 -11.60 -30.48
CA TYR A 656 -9.65 -10.60 -31.05
C TYR A 656 -10.28 -11.03 -32.38
N ILE A 657 -9.49 -11.62 -33.28
CA ILE A 657 -9.96 -12.06 -34.61
C ILE A 657 -10.81 -13.31 -34.51
N ASN A 658 -10.41 -14.29 -33.70
CA ASN A 658 -11.00 -15.62 -33.72
C ASN A 658 -12.17 -15.80 -32.74
N ASP A 659 -12.36 -14.88 -31.80
CA ASP A 659 -13.46 -14.93 -30.83
C ASP A 659 -14.39 -13.72 -30.97
N GLU A 660 -15.60 -14.00 -31.45
CA GLU A 660 -16.60 -12.96 -31.71
C GLU A 660 -17.05 -12.21 -30.45
N GLU A 661 -17.13 -12.91 -29.31
CA GLU A 661 -17.52 -12.28 -28.04
C GLU A 661 -16.42 -11.32 -27.55
N ILE A 662 -15.17 -11.76 -27.58
CA ILE A 662 -14.02 -10.90 -27.21
C ILE A 662 -14.00 -9.67 -28.13
N ARG A 663 -14.12 -9.87 -29.43
CA ARG A 663 -14.15 -8.76 -30.39
C ARG A 663 -15.27 -7.78 -30.08
N ARG A 664 -16.49 -8.27 -29.81
CA ARG A 664 -17.64 -7.45 -29.45
C ARG A 664 -17.38 -6.58 -28.23
N LEU A 665 -16.75 -7.15 -27.18
CA LEU A 665 -16.43 -6.43 -25.97
C LEU A 665 -15.35 -5.35 -26.21
N VAL A 666 -14.29 -5.70 -26.90
CA VAL A 666 -13.19 -4.77 -27.20
C VAL A 666 -13.66 -3.65 -28.12
N ASP A 667 -14.43 -3.97 -29.16
CA ASP A 667 -14.96 -2.97 -30.10
C ASP A 667 -15.98 -2.02 -29.46
N PHE A 668 -16.64 -2.43 -28.38
CA PHE A 668 -17.57 -1.54 -27.67
C PHE A 668 -16.86 -0.31 -27.08
N ILE A 669 -15.56 -0.39 -26.79
CA ILE A 669 -14.75 0.74 -26.32
C ILE A 669 -14.83 1.92 -27.31
N ILE A 670 -14.92 1.61 -28.60
CA ILE A 670 -15.03 2.61 -29.67
C ILE A 670 -16.41 2.63 -30.30
N SER A 671 -17.42 2.17 -29.57
CA SER A 671 -18.82 2.23 -30.01
C SER A 671 -19.32 3.70 -30.15
N PRO A 672 -20.35 3.94 -30.98
CA PRO A 672 -20.96 5.29 -31.08
C PRO A 672 -21.45 5.80 -29.72
N GLU A 673 -21.89 4.92 -28.82
CA GLU A 673 -22.38 5.24 -27.48
C GLU A 673 -21.25 5.86 -26.63
N LEU A 674 -20.11 5.22 -26.57
CA LEU A 674 -18.97 5.72 -25.79
C LEU A 674 -18.24 6.88 -26.45
N LEU A 675 -18.16 6.90 -27.80
CA LEU A 675 -17.51 8.00 -28.50
C LEU A 675 -18.29 9.33 -28.41
N ARG A 676 -19.58 9.30 -28.06
CA ARG A 676 -20.35 10.51 -27.75
C ARG A 676 -20.07 11.08 -26.35
N ILE A 677 -19.61 10.25 -25.44
CA ILE A 677 -19.34 10.61 -24.04
C ILE A 677 -17.86 10.99 -23.87
N GLY A 678 -16.98 10.12 -24.36
CA GLY A 678 -15.56 10.19 -24.10
C GLY A 678 -14.72 10.87 -25.16
N ASP A 679 -13.44 11.03 -24.82
CA ASP A 679 -12.42 11.49 -25.74
C ASP A 679 -12.09 10.38 -26.75
N LYS A 680 -12.38 10.66 -28.01
CA LYS A 680 -12.18 9.71 -29.11
C LYS A 680 -10.76 9.17 -29.21
N TYR A 681 -9.75 10.00 -28.98
CA TYR A 681 -8.35 9.59 -29.12
C TYR A 681 -7.93 8.63 -28.01
N LEU A 682 -8.33 8.89 -26.78
CA LEU A 682 -8.03 8.04 -25.64
C LEU A 682 -8.71 6.66 -25.77
N LEU A 683 -9.95 6.62 -26.19
CA LEU A 683 -10.69 5.38 -26.43
C LEU A 683 -10.08 4.56 -27.56
N LEU A 684 -9.70 5.20 -28.66
CA LEU A 684 -9.03 4.54 -29.79
C LEU A 684 -7.65 4.00 -29.40
N GLU A 685 -6.89 4.73 -28.59
CA GLU A 685 -5.59 4.30 -28.09
C GLU A 685 -5.71 3.05 -27.23
N LEU A 686 -6.63 3.04 -26.25
CA LEU A 686 -6.90 1.87 -25.41
C LEU A 686 -7.36 0.66 -26.21
N HIS A 687 -8.28 0.86 -27.16
CA HIS A 687 -8.73 -0.19 -28.08
C HIS A 687 -7.56 -0.80 -28.86
N ALA A 688 -6.70 0.03 -29.43
CA ALA A 688 -5.52 -0.42 -30.18
C ALA A 688 -4.53 -1.17 -29.28
N GLU A 689 -4.33 -0.71 -28.06
CA GLU A 689 -3.42 -1.33 -27.10
C GLU A 689 -3.85 -2.77 -26.73
N LEU A 690 -5.16 -2.95 -26.47
CA LEU A 690 -5.73 -4.27 -26.16
C LEU A 690 -5.61 -5.26 -27.33
N ILE A 691 -5.65 -4.79 -28.56
CA ILE A 691 -5.54 -5.66 -29.74
C ILE A 691 -4.07 -5.96 -30.08
N ARG A 692 -3.19 -4.98 -29.98
CA ARG A 692 -1.82 -5.06 -30.49
C ARG A 692 -0.81 -5.58 -29.47
N LYS A 693 -1.00 -5.23 -28.21
CA LYS A 693 -0.03 -5.53 -27.16
C LYS A 693 -0.63 -6.42 -26.07
N ASP A 694 -1.57 -5.90 -25.30
CA ASP A 694 -2.18 -6.59 -24.16
C ASP A 694 -1.13 -7.38 -23.34
N TRP A 695 -0.11 -6.67 -22.88
CA TRP A 695 1.05 -7.23 -22.19
C TRP A 695 0.72 -8.14 -21.02
N PHE A 696 -0.45 -7.97 -20.43
CA PHE A 696 -0.89 -8.73 -19.26
C PHE A 696 -2.03 -9.69 -19.56
N MET A 697 -2.13 -10.14 -20.82
CA MET A 697 -2.96 -11.27 -21.26
C MET A 697 -4.44 -11.16 -20.84
N THR A 698 -4.98 -9.97 -20.90
CA THR A 698 -6.39 -9.70 -20.57
C THR A 698 -7.33 -10.54 -21.42
N LEU A 699 -7.10 -10.61 -22.73
CA LEU A 699 -7.97 -11.34 -23.65
C LEU A 699 -7.88 -12.86 -23.50
N LEU A 700 -6.75 -13.38 -22.96
CA LEU A 700 -6.62 -14.80 -22.64
C LEU A 700 -7.58 -15.23 -21.53
N ASP A 701 -7.66 -14.43 -20.46
CA ASP A 701 -8.39 -14.79 -19.24
C ASP A 701 -9.82 -14.24 -19.17
N VAL A 702 -10.20 -13.30 -20.03
CA VAL A 702 -11.47 -12.56 -19.89
C VAL A 702 -12.71 -13.43 -19.90
N LYS A 703 -12.75 -14.49 -20.70
CA LYS A 703 -13.93 -15.37 -20.77
C LYS A 703 -14.09 -16.23 -19.51
N ASP A 704 -12.98 -16.74 -18.98
CA ASP A 704 -12.99 -17.48 -17.72
C ASP A 704 -13.39 -16.56 -16.54
N TYR A 705 -12.88 -15.33 -16.55
CA TYR A 705 -13.30 -14.29 -15.61
C TYR A 705 -14.81 -14.02 -15.64
N ILE A 706 -15.36 -13.82 -16.83
CA ILE A 706 -16.82 -13.60 -17.02
C ILE A 706 -17.60 -14.77 -16.43
N GLN A 707 -17.21 -15.99 -16.76
CA GLN A 707 -17.89 -17.20 -16.28
C GLN A 707 -17.85 -17.28 -14.75
N LYS A 708 -16.72 -16.98 -14.12
CA LYS A 708 -16.58 -17.01 -12.66
C LYS A 708 -17.39 -15.91 -11.96
N LYS A 709 -17.44 -14.72 -12.55
CA LYS A 709 -18.27 -13.63 -12.00
C LYS A 709 -19.76 -13.97 -12.08
N GLU A 710 -20.22 -14.51 -13.19
CA GLU A 710 -21.61 -14.97 -13.31
C GLU A 710 -21.95 -16.03 -12.27
N GLN A 711 -21.05 -16.97 -12.00
CA GLN A 711 -21.19 -17.94 -10.93
C GLN A 711 -21.28 -17.27 -9.56
N ALA A 712 -20.41 -16.31 -9.25
CA ALA A 712 -20.41 -15.62 -7.98
C ALA A 712 -21.72 -14.85 -7.74
N TYR A 713 -22.24 -14.19 -8.74
CA TYR A 713 -23.51 -13.48 -8.63
C TYR A 713 -24.69 -14.41 -8.47
N ALA A 714 -24.68 -15.58 -9.13
CA ALA A 714 -25.71 -16.60 -8.93
C ALA A 714 -25.66 -17.18 -7.49
N ASP A 715 -24.46 -17.49 -7.00
CA ASP A 715 -24.26 -18.01 -5.65
C ASP A 715 -24.67 -16.99 -4.55
N TYR A 716 -24.54 -15.70 -4.84
CA TYR A 716 -24.95 -14.63 -3.92
C TYR A 716 -26.42 -14.68 -3.58
N GLU A 717 -27.28 -15.19 -4.46
CA GLU A 717 -28.74 -15.27 -4.25
C GLU A 717 -29.11 -16.21 -3.10
N ASP A 718 -28.34 -17.27 -2.85
CA ASP A 718 -28.47 -18.07 -1.63
C ASP A 718 -27.75 -17.36 -0.47
N ARG A 719 -28.49 -16.48 0.23
CA ARG A 719 -27.95 -15.62 1.28
C ARG A 719 -27.33 -16.40 2.44
N MET A 720 -27.86 -17.59 2.78
CA MET A 720 -27.33 -18.42 3.86
C MET A 720 -26.03 -19.11 3.42
N ALA A 721 -25.97 -19.64 2.22
CA ALA A 721 -24.73 -20.19 1.66
C ALA A 721 -23.64 -19.10 1.51
N TRP A 722 -24.03 -17.90 1.10
CA TRP A 722 -23.09 -16.76 1.02
C TRP A 722 -22.55 -16.38 2.41
N ALA A 723 -23.42 -16.31 3.42
CA ALA A 723 -23.01 -16.02 4.79
C ALA A 723 -22.00 -17.05 5.34
N LYS A 724 -22.12 -18.33 4.97
CA LYS A 724 -21.11 -19.37 5.31
C LYS A 724 -19.76 -19.05 4.70
N LYS A 725 -19.71 -18.62 3.44
CA LYS A 725 -18.46 -18.18 2.80
C LYS A 725 -17.83 -17.00 3.56
N MET A 726 -18.65 -16.03 3.98
CA MET A 726 -18.20 -14.89 4.78
C MET A 726 -17.57 -15.33 6.10
N VAL A 727 -18.23 -16.24 6.83
CA VAL A 727 -17.74 -16.78 8.11
C VAL A 727 -16.38 -17.45 7.92
N VAL A 728 -16.23 -18.31 6.92
CA VAL A 728 -14.97 -19.02 6.66
C VAL A 728 -13.85 -18.04 6.33
N ASN A 729 -14.11 -17.02 5.50
CA ASN A 729 -13.11 -16.00 5.18
C ASN A 729 -12.65 -15.24 6.42
N ILE A 730 -13.56 -14.76 7.25
CA ILE A 730 -13.22 -14.06 8.50
C ILE A 730 -12.42 -14.99 9.43
N ALA A 731 -12.91 -16.22 9.63
CA ALA A 731 -12.27 -17.18 10.53
C ALA A 731 -10.84 -17.52 10.15
N LYS A 732 -10.55 -17.59 8.85
CA LYS A 732 -9.24 -17.94 8.30
C LYS A 732 -8.31 -16.74 8.08
N ALA A 733 -8.78 -15.52 8.34
CA ALA A 733 -7.98 -14.30 8.14
C ALA A 733 -6.88 -14.09 9.19
N GLY A 734 -6.89 -14.84 10.28
CA GLY A 734 -5.93 -14.65 11.40
C GLY A 734 -4.47 -14.79 10.99
N TYR A 735 -4.13 -15.68 10.07
CA TYR A 735 -2.78 -15.83 9.53
C TYR A 735 -2.25 -14.53 8.90
N PHE A 736 -3.11 -13.70 8.34
CA PHE A 736 -2.75 -12.46 7.68
C PHE A 736 -2.65 -11.25 8.62
N SER A 737 -2.59 -11.47 9.93
CA SER A 737 -2.21 -10.43 10.89
C SER A 737 -0.74 -10.04 10.70
N SER A 738 -0.47 -8.74 10.62
CA SER A 738 0.91 -8.25 10.60
C SER A 738 1.68 -8.54 11.89
N ASP A 739 0.99 -8.83 12.99
CA ASP A 739 1.63 -9.30 14.23
C ASP A 739 2.36 -10.62 14.00
N ARG A 740 1.74 -11.58 13.29
CA ARG A 740 2.39 -12.82 12.89
C ARG A 740 3.59 -12.54 11.98
N THR A 741 3.43 -11.70 10.98
CA THR A 741 4.51 -11.34 10.04
C THR A 741 5.72 -10.77 10.79
N ILE A 742 5.49 -9.80 11.66
CA ILE A 742 6.57 -9.16 12.43
C ILE A 742 7.23 -10.14 13.41
N ALA A 743 6.46 -11.01 14.05
CA ALA A 743 7.03 -12.05 14.91
C ALA A 743 7.99 -12.97 14.13
N GLU A 744 7.63 -13.32 12.88
CA GLU A 744 8.50 -14.12 11.99
C GLU A 744 9.75 -13.34 11.56
N TYR A 745 9.63 -12.07 11.16
CA TYR A 745 10.80 -11.22 10.88
C TYR A 745 11.73 -11.14 12.09
N ASN A 746 11.18 -10.93 13.28
CA ASN A 746 12.00 -10.83 14.48
C ASN A 746 12.72 -12.15 14.80
N LYS A 747 12.00 -13.26 14.72
CA LYS A 747 12.56 -14.59 14.98
C LYS A 747 13.69 -14.97 14.02
N ASP A 748 13.51 -14.71 12.74
CA ASP A 748 14.38 -15.24 11.68
C ASP A 748 15.44 -14.23 11.21
N ILE A 749 15.20 -12.92 11.33
CA ILE A 749 16.04 -11.89 10.72
C ILE A 749 16.55 -10.86 11.74
N TRP A 750 15.66 -10.23 12.52
CA TRP A 750 16.05 -9.07 13.33
C TRP A 750 16.63 -9.42 14.69
N HIS A 751 16.10 -10.40 15.39
CA HIS A 751 16.53 -10.84 16.74
C HIS A 751 16.62 -9.67 17.75
N LEU A 752 15.54 -8.88 17.81
CA LEU A 752 15.41 -7.71 18.71
C LEU A 752 15.19 -8.10 20.15
#